data_75d67f9bf86932b79b285931752bf0be
#
_entry.id   75d67f9bf86932b79b285931752bf0be
#
_cell.length_a   1.000
_cell.length_b   1.000
_cell.length_c   1.000
_cell.angle_alpha   90.00
_cell.angle_beta   90.00
_cell.angle_gamma   90.00
#
_symmetry.space_group_name_H-M   'P 1'
#
loop_
_entity.id
_entity.type
_entity.pdbx_description
1 polymer ?
#
loop_
_entity_poly.entity_id
_entity_poly.type
_entity_poly.pdbx_seq_one_letter_code
_entity_poly.pdbx_strand_id
1 'polypeptide(L)'
;MIQHFFKIAFRNILKYRIQSIISIIGLAVGFTCFALSNLWIHYEITYDKFYEGVERTHLLYQEATFSESTFSTYSSYMLATTLRQEFPEVEAACAVYQRETGLKTKEGKTAKVNCMYADSTFLEMFQPTSILSGSMEFLYSNNKIALTEETAMSLFGSTEVLGQEIEANDAPKTVCAILKNVEKHSNLYFAAWTMSSQFQKEKSEWGVHRFQTYVRLRKGMDATSFQEKMKNYESGNQWYPKPLEKYKIIPLTQYHYSAINEKLTLKFNYLVLFSIASGMIILCALFNYLSLFITRMRTRNREIELRKVCGSSIRNLFILFGTEYLFVLLLSGLLGMTFIELSLPKFRELSEINGNIYGESFLYFIGILFISYILLIPFIVRRYYRQSGNLFLFRKCSIVFQLIICILFIFCVSILMKQLNHLANGDIGWERKNTAVLRQYVSPESYAAVSAEIDKMPCIVETLKGCEPLFPRYSTLTYRINSWEGKKSTDKEDRVDIICIREGREFINFYDLKLIEGEMLKPDDADKAIINETCARRLGLDDPIGKKINIHQGVTIVGIVKDFHITAPTIPAAPTLFCNKGGLGGSDSDANYGDILIKYRAGTWEDLKKQVDDVYAKISTGNNEYHSLLNIEEEYSKFLKSETLLLKLLGFASLICVLIAAFGIFSFITLSCEQRRKEIAIRKVNGA
;
A
#
# COMPACT_ATOMS: atom_id res chain seq x y z
N MET A 1 -2.35 -49.40 -23.55
CA MET A 1 -1.18 -48.60 -23.99
C MET A 1 -0.86 -47.49 -23.01
N ILE A 2 -1.79 -46.59 -22.62
CA ILE A 2 -1.58 -45.48 -21.70
C ILE A 2 -1.09 -45.93 -20.31
N GLN A 3 -1.70 -46.96 -19.71
CA GLN A 3 -1.25 -47.54 -18.43
C GLN A 3 0.21 -47.99 -18.43
N HIS A 4 0.68 -48.54 -19.59
CA HIS A 4 2.06 -48.95 -19.74
C HIS A 4 3.03 -47.75 -19.74
N PHE A 5 2.66 -46.62 -20.38
CA PHE A 5 3.46 -45.40 -20.37
C PHE A 5 3.51 -44.77 -18.99
N PHE A 6 2.40 -44.75 -18.23
CA PHE A 6 2.39 -44.33 -16.84
C PHE A 6 3.33 -45.14 -15.94
N LYS A 7 3.32 -46.49 -16.09
CA LYS A 7 4.19 -47.36 -15.32
C LYS A 7 5.67 -47.12 -15.64
N ILE A 8 5.98 -46.83 -16.91
CA ILE A 8 7.35 -46.44 -17.32
C ILE A 8 7.73 -45.07 -16.74
N ALA A 9 6.87 -44.08 -16.82
CA ALA A 9 7.11 -42.75 -16.27
C ALA A 9 7.41 -42.82 -14.76
N PHE A 10 6.58 -43.52 -13.99
CA PHE A 10 6.77 -43.71 -12.56
C PHE A 10 8.11 -44.40 -12.23
N ARG A 11 8.44 -45.46 -12.94
CA ARG A 11 9.72 -46.19 -12.75
C ARG A 11 10.93 -45.32 -13.08
N ASN A 12 10.81 -44.43 -14.06
CA ASN A 12 11.88 -43.52 -14.43
C ASN A 12 12.10 -42.42 -13.37
N ILE A 13 11.04 -41.90 -12.76
CA ILE A 13 11.13 -40.98 -11.65
C ILE A 13 11.84 -41.58 -10.46
N LEU A 14 11.50 -42.82 -10.12
CA LEU A 14 12.15 -43.59 -9.05
C LEU A 14 13.61 -43.93 -9.35
N LYS A 15 13.96 -44.18 -10.61
CA LYS A 15 15.34 -44.46 -11.03
C LYS A 15 16.24 -43.23 -10.89
N TYR A 16 15.74 -42.03 -11.18
CA TYR A 16 16.46 -40.78 -11.09
C TYR A 16 15.92 -39.88 -9.94
N ARG A 17 15.85 -40.48 -8.73
CA ARG A 17 15.17 -39.88 -7.56
C ARG A 17 15.59 -38.44 -7.27
N ILE A 18 16.90 -38.20 -7.09
CA ILE A 18 17.43 -36.91 -6.70
C ILE A 18 17.05 -35.80 -7.71
N GLN A 19 17.27 -36.08 -9.00
CA GLN A 19 16.98 -35.09 -10.05
C GLN A 19 15.48 -34.86 -10.22
N SER A 20 14.64 -35.88 -10.01
CA SER A 20 13.19 -35.74 -10.06
C SER A 20 12.66 -34.94 -8.90
N ILE A 21 13.15 -35.18 -7.69
CA ILE A 21 12.77 -34.42 -6.48
C ILE A 21 13.15 -32.95 -6.65
N ILE A 22 14.39 -32.67 -7.07
CA ILE A 22 14.84 -31.29 -7.29
C ILE A 22 13.97 -30.57 -8.32
N SER A 23 13.65 -31.24 -9.43
CA SER A 23 12.78 -30.69 -10.48
C SER A 23 11.37 -30.43 -9.97
N ILE A 24 10.78 -31.37 -9.23
CA ILE A 24 9.42 -31.25 -8.67
C ILE A 24 9.37 -30.09 -7.67
N ILE A 25 10.32 -30.00 -6.75
CA ILE A 25 10.37 -28.92 -5.75
C ILE A 25 10.58 -27.56 -6.45
N GLY A 26 11.55 -27.46 -7.38
CA GLY A 26 11.83 -26.21 -8.08
C GLY A 26 10.62 -25.70 -8.88
N LEU A 27 9.93 -26.58 -9.59
CA LEU A 27 8.69 -26.24 -10.30
C LEU A 27 7.55 -25.89 -9.34
N ALA A 28 7.39 -26.62 -8.22
CA ALA A 28 6.36 -26.36 -7.23
C ALA A 28 6.51 -24.96 -6.60
N VAL A 29 7.74 -24.60 -6.21
CA VAL A 29 8.02 -23.29 -5.63
C VAL A 29 7.82 -22.18 -6.68
N GLY A 30 8.33 -22.37 -7.91
CA GLY A 30 8.12 -21.41 -9.00
C GLY A 30 6.63 -21.18 -9.29
N PHE A 31 5.84 -22.25 -9.34
CA PHE A 31 4.39 -22.18 -9.49
C PHE A 31 3.72 -21.42 -8.33
N THR A 32 4.08 -21.74 -7.08
CA THR A 32 3.53 -21.08 -5.89
C THR A 32 3.74 -19.57 -5.93
N CYS A 33 4.98 -19.13 -6.16
CA CYS A 33 5.31 -17.70 -6.26
C CYS A 33 4.53 -17.01 -7.39
N PHE A 34 4.45 -17.64 -8.56
CA PHE A 34 3.73 -17.11 -9.71
C PHE A 34 2.22 -17.03 -9.46
N ALA A 35 1.62 -18.07 -8.91
CA ALA A 35 0.19 -18.11 -8.63
C ALA A 35 -0.21 -17.02 -7.61
N LEU A 36 0.50 -16.93 -6.47
CA LEU A 36 0.20 -15.96 -5.42
C LEU A 36 0.39 -14.52 -5.89
N SER A 37 1.44 -14.22 -6.66
CA SER A 37 1.66 -12.87 -7.19
C SER A 37 0.57 -12.44 -8.19
N ASN A 38 0.16 -13.35 -9.08
CA ASN A 38 -0.89 -13.03 -10.05
C ASN A 38 -2.29 -12.97 -9.42
N LEU A 39 -2.56 -13.81 -8.40
CA LEU A 39 -3.76 -13.70 -7.59
C LEU A 39 -3.86 -12.31 -6.94
N TRP A 40 -2.77 -11.84 -6.36
CA TRP A 40 -2.75 -10.51 -5.74
C TRP A 40 -3.01 -9.41 -6.78
N ILE A 41 -2.34 -9.44 -7.94
CA ILE A 41 -2.60 -8.49 -9.03
C ILE A 41 -4.06 -8.54 -9.46
N HIS A 42 -4.61 -9.75 -9.65
CA HIS A 42 -6.01 -9.91 -10.06
C HIS A 42 -6.98 -9.31 -9.03
N TYR A 43 -6.71 -9.53 -7.75
CA TYR A 43 -7.49 -8.93 -6.66
C TYR A 43 -7.44 -7.40 -6.72
N GLU A 44 -6.25 -6.80 -6.83
CA GLU A 44 -6.11 -5.34 -6.88
C GLU A 44 -6.80 -4.70 -8.10
N ILE A 45 -6.70 -5.31 -9.27
CA ILE A 45 -7.30 -4.76 -10.50
C ILE A 45 -8.80 -5.02 -10.62
N THR A 46 -9.37 -5.93 -9.82
CA THR A 46 -10.82 -6.24 -9.82
C THR A 46 -11.58 -5.54 -8.71
N TYR A 47 -10.92 -4.72 -7.92
CA TYR A 47 -11.51 -3.96 -6.82
C TYR A 47 -12.66 -3.08 -7.30
N ASP A 48 -13.76 -3.03 -6.55
CA ASP A 48 -14.99 -2.26 -6.86
C ASP A 48 -15.71 -2.62 -8.18
N LYS A 49 -15.21 -3.54 -9.01
CA LYS A 49 -15.76 -3.83 -10.33
C LYS A 49 -17.15 -4.46 -10.34
N PHE A 50 -17.64 -4.91 -9.20
CA PHE A 50 -18.97 -5.52 -9.08
C PHE A 50 -20.12 -4.49 -9.01
N TYR A 51 -19.84 -3.19 -8.84
CA TYR A 51 -20.86 -2.16 -8.82
C TYR A 51 -21.39 -1.86 -10.23
N GLU A 52 -22.71 -1.74 -10.36
CA GLU A 52 -23.33 -1.38 -11.64
C GLU A 52 -22.90 0.04 -12.08
N GLY A 53 -22.48 0.17 -13.33
CA GLY A 53 -22.06 1.44 -13.91
C GLY A 53 -20.71 1.97 -13.39
N VAL A 54 -19.90 1.13 -12.72
CA VAL A 54 -18.61 1.51 -12.17
C VAL A 54 -17.62 2.03 -13.22
N GLU A 55 -17.68 1.53 -14.47
CA GLU A 55 -16.83 1.99 -15.57
C GLU A 55 -17.03 3.48 -15.92
N ARG A 56 -18.19 4.04 -15.57
CA ARG A 56 -18.56 5.45 -15.78
C ARG A 56 -18.51 6.24 -14.48
N THR A 57 -18.14 5.60 -13.37
CA THR A 57 -18.05 6.20 -12.05
C THR A 57 -16.62 6.63 -11.77
N HIS A 58 -16.46 7.86 -11.34
CA HIS A 58 -15.16 8.49 -11.06
C HIS A 58 -15.13 9.02 -9.63
N LEU A 59 -13.97 8.95 -9.01
CA LEU A 59 -13.65 9.62 -7.76
C LEU A 59 -12.96 10.94 -8.06
N LEU A 60 -13.36 12.00 -7.35
CA LEU A 60 -12.67 13.28 -7.42
C LEU A 60 -11.46 13.31 -6.48
N TYR A 61 -10.37 13.87 -6.98
CA TYR A 61 -9.15 14.08 -6.19
C TYR A 61 -8.50 15.41 -6.58
N GLN A 62 -7.63 15.90 -5.74
CA GLN A 62 -6.80 17.09 -5.98
C GLN A 62 -5.36 16.78 -5.63
N GLU A 63 -4.44 17.53 -6.22
CA GLU A 63 -3.05 17.51 -5.76
C GLU A 63 -2.97 18.15 -4.39
N ALA A 64 -2.41 17.43 -3.44
CA ALA A 64 -2.21 17.91 -2.09
C ALA A 64 -0.87 18.65 -2.03
N THR A 65 -0.94 19.94 -1.82
CA THR A 65 0.25 20.78 -1.95
C THR A 65 1.27 20.52 -0.86
N PHE A 66 0.95 19.89 0.27
CA PHE A 66 1.88 19.62 1.37
C PHE A 66 1.24 18.73 2.46
N SER A 67 0.56 17.65 2.08
CA SER A 67 0.11 16.63 3.02
C SER A 67 1.09 15.45 3.06
N GLU A 68 0.85 14.49 3.93
CA GLU A 68 1.60 13.22 3.95
C GLU A 68 1.56 12.49 2.60
N SER A 69 0.66 12.92 1.72
CA SER A 69 0.41 12.41 0.39
C SER A 69 0.55 13.46 -0.70
N THR A 70 0.89 12.98 -1.89
CA THR A 70 0.94 13.82 -3.10
C THR A 70 -0.46 14.21 -3.60
N PHE A 71 -1.50 13.49 -3.16
CA PHE A 71 -2.88 13.66 -3.59
C PHE A 71 -3.83 13.63 -2.40
N SER A 72 -4.97 14.29 -2.52
CA SER A 72 -6.07 14.21 -1.56
C SER A 72 -7.38 13.90 -2.27
N THR A 73 -8.11 12.92 -1.77
CA THR A 73 -9.46 12.58 -2.23
C THR A 73 -10.54 13.32 -1.46
N TYR A 74 -10.16 14.15 -0.51
CA TYR A 74 -11.10 14.89 0.32
C TYR A 74 -11.61 16.15 -0.37
N SER A 75 -12.92 16.36 -0.27
CA SER A 75 -13.66 17.47 -0.86
C SER A 75 -14.76 17.97 0.08
N SER A 76 -15.41 19.08 -0.29
CA SER A 76 -16.61 19.53 0.42
C SER A 76 -17.84 18.73 -0.03
N TYR A 77 -18.87 18.66 0.84
CA TYR A 77 -20.14 18.05 0.48
C TYR A 77 -20.83 18.79 -0.69
N MET A 78 -20.71 20.12 -0.72
CA MET A 78 -21.26 20.98 -1.77
C MET A 78 -20.81 20.57 -3.17
N LEU A 79 -19.61 19.97 -3.31
CA LEU A 79 -19.08 19.51 -4.57
C LEU A 79 -20.01 18.50 -5.26
N ALA A 80 -20.47 17.47 -4.55
CA ALA A 80 -21.41 16.49 -5.08
C ALA A 80 -22.75 17.10 -5.48
N THR A 81 -23.25 18.07 -4.68
CA THR A 81 -24.50 18.79 -4.94
C THR A 81 -24.39 19.64 -6.20
N THR A 82 -23.30 20.41 -6.33
CA THR A 82 -23.05 21.26 -7.50
C THR A 82 -22.92 20.42 -8.76
N LEU A 83 -22.19 19.30 -8.71
CA LEU A 83 -22.05 18.40 -9.87
C LEU A 83 -23.38 17.87 -10.37
N ARG A 84 -24.31 17.55 -9.49
CA ARG A 84 -25.65 17.08 -9.87
C ARG A 84 -26.52 18.17 -10.46
N GLN A 85 -26.42 19.40 -9.95
CA GLN A 85 -27.31 20.50 -10.31
C GLN A 85 -26.86 21.22 -11.57
N GLU A 86 -25.55 21.42 -11.74
CA GLU A 86 -25.00 22.30 -12.75
C GLU A 86 -24.47 21.55 -14.00
N PHE A 87 -24.25 20.24 -13.91
CA PHE A 87 -23.64 19.47 -15.00
C PHE A 87 -24.61 18.43 -15.57
N PRO A 88 -25.20 18.68 -16.75
CA PRO A 88 -26.12 17.75 -17.40
C PRO A 88 -25.48 16.41 -17.80
N GLU A 89 -24.15 16.35 -17.90
CA GLU A 89 -23.36 15.15 -18.16
C GLU A 89 -23.39 14.17 -16.96
N VAL A 90 -23.70 14.66 -15.77
CA VAL A 90 -23.74 13.88 -14.55
C VAL A 90 -25.06 13.12 -14.48
N GLU A 91 -24.97 11.79 -14.32
CA GLU A 91 -26.12 10.92 -14.05
C GLU A 91 -26.45 10.92 -12.56
N ALA A 92 -25.41 10.80 -11.71
CA ALA A 92 -25.52 10.84 -10.26
C ALA A 92 -24.18 11.28 -9.65
N ALA A 93 -24.24 11.90 -8.47
CA ALA A 93 -23.06 12.18 -7.65
C ALA A 93 -23.41 12.07 -6.17
N CYS A 94 -22.48 11.57 -5.37
CA CYS A 94 -22.64 11.46 -3.92
C CYS A 94 -21.38 11.87 -3.18
N ALA A 95 -21.54 12.34 -1.95
CA ALA A 95 -20.49 12.62 -1.01
C ALA A 95 -20.51 11.58 0.11
N VAL A 96 -19.36 10.96 0.37
CA VAL A 96 -19.21 9.90 1.36
C VAL A 96 -18.14 10.30 2.36
N TYR A 97 -18.40 10.09 3.63
CA TYR A 97 -17.42 10.18 4.68
C TYR A 97 -17.34 8.84 5.40
N GLN A 98 -16.15 8.28 5.49
CA GLN A 98 -15.88 7.05 6.23
C GLN A 98 -14.94 7.34 7.39
N ARG A 99 -15.26 6.81 8.55
CA ARG A 99 -14.45 6.97 9.75
C ARG A 99 -14.46 5.69 10.58
N GLU A 100 -13.30 5.34 11.13
CA GLU A 100 -13.24 4.35 12.19
C GLU A 100 -13.95 4.87 13.44
N THR A 101 -14.95 4.14 13.90
CA THR A 101 -15.86 4.52 14.99
C THR A 101 -15.84 3.43 16.05
N GLY A 102 -15.62 3.82 17.29
CA GLY A 102 -15.79 2.94 18.44
C GLY A 102 -17.28 2.72 18.71
N LEU A 103 -17.73 1.48 18.66
CA LEU A 103 -19.07 1.08 19.07
C LEU A 103 -19.00 0.39 20.43
N LYS A 104 -19.91 0.73 21.36
CA LYS A 104 -19.96 0.15 22.68
C LYS A 104 -21.41 -0.20 23.05
N THR A 105 -21.65 -1.45 23.44
CA THR A 105 -22.98 -1.89 23.90
C THR A 105 -23.18 -1.52 25.37
N LYS A 106 -24.44 -1.52 25.85
CA LYS A 106 -24.75 -1.34 27.28
C LYS A 106 -24.09 -2.37 28.19
N GLU A 107 -23.81 -3.55 27.68
CA GLU A 107 -23.12 -4.63 28.40
C GLU A 107 -21.59 -4.43 28.45
N GLY A 108 -21.07 -3.36 27.86
CA GLY A 108 -19.63 -3.02 27.85
C GLY A 108 -18.81 -3.70 26.74
N LYS A 109 -19.43 -4.45 25.82
CA LYS A 109 -18.71 -4.97 24.65
C LYS A 109 -18.37 -3.81 23.71
N THR A 110 -17.12 -3.80 23.22
CA THR A 110 -16.62 -2.74 22.34
C THR A 110 -16.11 -3.33 21.02
N ALA A 111 -16.30 -2.59 19.93
CA ALA A 111 -15.69 -2.87 18.63
C ALA A 111 -15.33 -1.57 17.92
N LYS A 112 -14.18 -1.53 17.26
CA LYS A 112 -13.82 -0.47 16.32
C LYS A 112 -14.21 -0.92 14.92
N VAL A 113 -15.06 -0.14 14.26
CA VAL A 113 -15.61 -0.49 12.96
C VAL A 113 -15.51 0.69 11.99
N ASN A 114 -15.41 0.40 10.70
CA ASN A 114 -15.52 1.44 9.67
C ASN A 114 -16.98 1.85 9.52
N CYS A 115 -17.31 3.07 9.93
CA CYS A 115 -18.65 3.62 9.88
C CYS A 115 -18.80 4.56 8.68
N MET A 116 -19.87 4.37 7.90
CA MET A 116 -20.21 5.23 6.78
C MET A 116 -21.14 6.35 7.23
N TYR A 117 -20.88 7.55 6.70
CA TYR A 117 -21.71 8.73 6.78
C TYR A 117 -22.02 9.18 5.35
N ALA A 118 -23.18 8.85 4.85
CA ALA A 118 -23.67 9.21 3.52
C ALA A 118 -25.19 9.32 3.56
N ASP A 119 -25.75 10.10 2.65
CA ASP A 119 -27.21 10.20 2.50
C ASP A 119 -27.74 9.22 1.44
N SER A 120 -29.03 9.34 1.11
CA SER A 120 -29.70 8.45 0.15
C SER A 120 -29.08 8.45 -1.25
N THR A 121 -28.33 9.51 -1.63
CA THR A 121 -27.70 9.60 -2.95
C THR A 121 -26.64 8.52 -3.17
N PHE A 122 -26.07 8.02 -2.08
CA PHE A 122 -25.14 6.89 -2.15
C PHE A 122 -25.82 5.60 -2.64
N LEU A 123 -27.06 5.35 -2.19
CA LEU A 123 -27.83 4.17 -2.63
C LEU A 123 -28.22 4.24 -4.11
N GLU A 124 -28.43 5.44 -4.65
CA GLU A 124 -28.71 5.65 -6.07
C GLU A 124 -27.54 5.23 -6.96
N MET A 125 -26.31 5.38 -6.42
CA MET A 125 -25.11 5.06 -7.17
C MET A 125 -24.62 3.63 -6.98
N PHE A 126 -24.59 3.14 -5.75
CA PHE A 126 -23.80 1.95 -5.46
C PHE A 126 -24.63 0.73 -5.04
N GLN A 127 -25.79 0.91 -4.40
CA GLN A 127 -26.59 -0.20 -3.85
C GLN A 127 -25.71 -1.29 -3.18
N PRO A 128 -24.84 -0.90 -2.20
CA PRO A 128 -23.76 -1.78 -1.73
C PRO A 128 -24.29 -3.00 -0.95
N THR A 129 -25.51 -2.91 -0.44
CA THR A 129 -26.08 -3.93 0.43
C THR A 129 -27.61 -3.84 0.47
N SER A 130 -28.26 -4.91 0.87
CA SER A 130 -29.71 -4.96 1.12
C SER A 130 -30.00 -4.86 2.61
N ILE A 131 -31.16 -4.29 2.95
CA ILE A 131 -31.70 -4.28 4.30
C ILE A 131 -32.33 -5.66 4.56
N LEU A 132 -31.84 -6.35 5.57
CA LEU A 132 -32.37 -7.65 5.98
C LEU A 132 -33.56 -7.49 6.93
N SER A 133 -33.47 -6.50 7.83
CA SER A 133 -34.54 -6.17 8.77
C SER A 133 -34.45 -4.70 9.19
N GLY A 134 -35.61 -4.09 9.58
CA GLY A 134 -35.66 -2.72 10.08
C GLY A 134 -36.05 -1.68 9.04
N SER A 135 -35.65 -0.40 9.25
CA SER A 135 -36.05 0.76 8.46
C SER A 135 -34.88 1.62 8.01
N MET A 136 -35.10 2.49 7.02
CA MET A 136 -34.07 3.44 6.50
C MET A 136 -33.89 4.70 7.36
N GLU A 137 -34.36 4.72 8.60
CA GLU A 137 -34.27 5.90 9.47
C GLU A 137 -32.81 6.38 9.70
N PHE A 138 -31.82 5.48 9.60
CA PHE A 138 -30.40 5.83 9.71
C PHE A 138 -29.91 6.82 8.65
N LEU A 139 -30.64 6.99 7.54
CA LEU A 139 -30.30 7.97 6.49
C LEU A 139 -30.71 9.40 6.84
N TYR A 140 -31.63 9.56 7.76
CA TYR A 140 -32.27 10.85 8.03
C TYR A 140 -32.17 11.30 9.49
N SER A 141 -31.89 10.37 10.41
CA SER A 141 -31.93 10.61 11.86
C SER A 141 -30.52 10.45 12.49
N ASN A 142 -30.14 11.43 13.30
CA ASN A 142 -28.84 11.46 13.96
C ASN A 142 -28.68 10.45 15.10
N ASN A 143 -29.81 9.95 15.65
CA ASN A 143 -29.81 8.99 16.76
C ASN A 143 -30.06 7.55 16.32
N LYS A 144 -30.04 7.28 15.02
CA LYS A 144 -30.24 5.95 14.44
C LYS A 144 -28.98 5.44 13.77
N ILE A 145 -28.77 4.13 13.82
CA ILE A 145 -27.64 3.44 13.20
C ILE A 145 -28.12 2.12 12.58
N ALA A 146 -27.57 1.82 11.41
CA ALA A 146 -27.66 0.51 10.79
C ALA A 146 -26.36 -0.25 11.02
N LEU A 147 -26.43 -1.54 11.31
CA LEU A 147 -25.28 -2.44 11.48
C LEU A 147 -25.32 -3.52 10.41
N THR A 148 -24.15 -3.99 9.96
CA THR A 148 -24.07 -5.20 9.16
C THR A 148 -24.30 -6.44 10.03
N GLU A 149 -24.69 -7.57 9.43
CA GLU A 149 -24.86 -8.85 10.15
C GLU A 149 -23.63 -9.22 10.96
N GLU A 150 -22.42 -9.11 10.35
CA GLU A 150 -21.14 -9.44 10.99
C GLU A 150 -20.92 -8.57 12.24
N THR A 151 -21.24 -7.28 12.15
CA THR A 151 -21.10 -6.34 13.28
C THR A 151 -22.12 -6.62 14.38
N ALA A 152 -23.38 -6.87 14.01
CA ALA A 152 -24.41 -7.23 14.97
C ALA A 152 -24.08 -8.52 15.73
N MET A 153 -23.64 -9.56 15.01
CA MET A 153 -23.19 -10.82 15.61
C MET A 153 -21.97 -10.64 16.52
N SER A 154 -21.02 -9.82 16.12
CA SER A 154 -19.81 -9.56 16.93
C SER A 154 -20.12 -8.86 18.25
N LEU A 155 -21.01 -7.85 18.21
CA LEU A 155 -21.33 -7.02 19.39
C LEU A 155 -22.39 -7.64 20.30
N PHE A 156 -23.43 -8.22 19.71
CA PHE A 156 -24.61 -8.69 20.47
C PHE A 156 -24.74 -10.22 20.47
N GLY A 157 -24.02 -10.94 19.61
CA GLY A 157 -24.18 -12.39 19.45
C GLY A 157 -25.47 -12.80 18.71
N SER A 158 -26.21 -11.84 18.13
CA SER A 158 -27.47 -12.04 17.43
C SER A 158 -27.65 -10.99 16.34
N THR A 159 -28.47 -11.28 15.34
CA THR A 159 -28.95 -10.32 14.33
C THR A 159 -30.28 -9.69 14.69
N GLU A 160 -30.98 -10.22 15.73
CA GLU A 160 -32.27 -9.68 16.22
C GLU A 160 -31.99 -8.59 17.27
N VAL A 161 -31.46 -7.45 16.84
CA VAL A 161 -31.00 -6.36 17.71
C VAL A 161 -31.69 -5.02 17.42
N LEU A 162 -32.78 -5.04 16.64
CA LEU A 162 -33.55 -3.82 16.37
C LEU A 162 -34.08 -3.20 17.66
N GLY A 163 -33.95 -1.87 17.77
CA GLY A 163 -34.31 -1.12 18.97
C GLY A 163 -33.28 -1.13 20.11
N GLN A 164 -32.24 -1.93 20.03
CA GLN A 164 -31.14 -1.90 21.00
C GLN A 164 -30.35 -0.58 20.94
N GLU A 165 -29.94 -0.11 22.08
CA GLU A 165 -29.11 1.08 22.17
C GLU A 165 -27.61 0.71 22.14
N ILE A 166 -26.83 1.54 21.44
CA ILE A 166 -25.40 1.43 21.31
C ILE A 166 -24.77 2.84 21.36
N GLU A 167 -23.63 2.96 21.97
CA GLU A 167 -22.85 4.19 21.91
C GLU A 167 -21.91 4.14 20.67
N ALA A 168 -21.94 5.19 19.86
CA ALA A 168 -21.04 5.38 18.73
C ALA A 168 -20.21 6.65 18.96
N ASN A 169 -18.93 6.50 19.30
CA ASN A 169 -18.08 7.58 19.80
C ASN A 169 -18.79 8.42 20.87
N ASP A 170 -19.22 7.75 21.93
CA ASP A 170 -19.91 8.30 23.11
C ASP A 170 -21.26 9.00 22.83
N ALA A 171 -21.77 8.90 21.61
CA ALA A 171 -23.11 9.37 21.28
C ALA A 171 -24.11 8.19 21.27
N PRO A 172 -25.20 8.24 22.05
CA PRO A 172 -26.18 7.17 22.07
C PRO A 172 -26.94 7.09 20.73
N LYS A 173 -27.07 5.89 20.21
CA LYS A 173 -27.82 5.59 18.99
C LYS A 173 -28.68 4.35 19.18
N THR A 174 -29.79 4.28 18.43
CA THR A 174 -30.63 3.09 18.41
C THR A 174 -30.41 2.34 17.10
N VAL A 175 -30.22 1.04 17.18
CA VAL A 175 -30.15 0.17 16.00
C VAL A 175 -31.50 0.13 15.32
N CYS A 176 -31.61 0.65 14.10
CA CYS A 176 -32.86 0.71 13.34
C CYS A 176 -32.89 -0.22 12.12
N ALA A 177 -31.75 -0.73 11.69
CA ALA A 177 -31.67 -1.67 10.58
C ALA A 177 -30.50 -2.63 10.72
N ILE A 178 -30.69 -3.84 10.18
CA ILE A 178 -29.61 -4.81 9.92
C ILE A 178 -29.43 -4.91 8.41
N LEU A 179 -28.19 -4.72 7.99
CA LEU A 179 -27.78 -4.74 6.60
C LEU A 179 -27.07 -6.06 6.31
N LYS A 180 -27.25 -6.58 5.10
CA LYS A 180 -26.39 -7.66 4.60
C LYS A 180 -24.93 -7.19 4.59
N ASN A 181 -23.99 -8.10 4.83
CA ASN A 181 -22.57 -7.77 4.81
C ASN A 181 -22.16 -7.16 3.46
N VAL A 182 -21.38 -6.09 3.53
CA VAL A 182 -20.80 -5.44 2.35
C VAL A 182 -19.56 -6.23 1.89
N GLU A 183 -19.35 -6.28 0.59
CA GLU A 183 -18.17 -6.92 0.02
C GLU A 183 -16.89 -6.23 0.53
N LYS A 184 -15.99 -7.01 1.14
CA LYS A 184 -14.70 -6.48 1.64
C LYS A 184 -13.74 -6.06 0.51
N HIS A 185 -14.02 -6.49 -0.72
CA HIS A 185 -13.29 -6.17 -1.94
C HIS A 185 -13.78 -4.82 -2.53
N SER A 186 -13.87 -3.82 -1.66
CA SER A 186 -14.38 -2.49 -2.02
C SER A 186 -13.73 -1.38 -1.20
N ASN A 187 -13.39 -0.27 -1.86
CA ASN A 187 -13.02 0.98 -1.20
C ASN A 187 -14.18 1.61 -0.42
N LEU A 188 -15.41 1.18 -0.71
CA LEU A 188 -16.64 1.63 -0.07
C LEU A 188 -17.14 0.65 1.00
N TYR A 189 -16.25 -0.23 1.50
CA TYR A 189 -16.59 -1.15 2.59
C TYR A 189 -16.93 -0.41 3.88
N PHE A 190 -18.02 -0.80 4.53
CA PHE A 190 -18.42 -0.32 5.86
C PHE A 190 -19.07 -1.45 6.69
N ALA A 191 -19.01 -1.30 7.99
CA ALA A 191 -19.61 -2.23 8.95
C ALA A 191 -20.80 -1.63 9.71
N ALA A 192 -20.91 -0.30 9.67
CA ALA A 192 -22.05 0.43 10.21
C ALA A 192 -22.35 1.65 9.34
N TRP A 193 -23.61 2.14 9.38
CA TRP A 193 -24.01 3.33 8.65
C TRP A 193 -24.93 4.20 9.53
N THR A 194 -24.61 5.50 9.61
CA THR A 194 -25.37 6.45 10.42
C THR A 194 -25.25 7.87 9.90
N MET A 195 -26.06 8.76 10.42
CA MET A 195 -25.94 10.21 10.27
C MET A 195 -25.40 10.87 11.52
N SER A 196 -24.83 12.07 11.39
CA SER A 196 -24.47 12.92 12.51
C SER A 196 -25.04 14.33 12.32
N SER A 197 -25.25 15.04 13.42
CA SER A 197 -25.67 16.45 13.39
C SER A 197 -24.65 17.35 12.71
N GLN A 198 -23.36 17.04 12.88
CA GLN A 198 -22.26 17.76 12.24
C GLN A 198 -22.29 17.55 10.71
N PHE A 199 -22.49 16.32 10.25
CA PHE A 199 -22.63 16.00 8.83
C PHE A 199 -23.77 16.81 8.17
N GLN A 200 -24.90 16.99 8.85
CA GLN A 200 -26.01 17.79 8.32
C GLN A 200 -25.69 19.27 8.21
N LYS A 201 -24.94 19.84 9.17
CA LYS A 201 -24.49 21.23 9.13
C LYS A 201 -23.51 21.47 7.98
N GLU A 202 -22.58 20.55 7.77
CA GLU A 202 -21.54 20.65 6.76
C GLU A 202 -22.03 20.52 5.32
N LYS A 203 -23.29 20.06 5.11
CA LYS A 203 -23.92 19.96 3.77
C LYS A 203 -23.95 21.27 2.98
N SER A 204 -23.97 22.41 3.66
CA SER A 204 -24.03 23.74 3.06
C SER A 204 -22.68 24.49 3.05
N GLU A 205 -21.60 23.86 3.48
CA GLU A 205 -20.30 24.51 3.65
C GLU A 205 -19.28 24.07 2.59
N TRP A 206 -18.68 25.04 1.90
CA TRP A 206 -17.59 24.81 0.96
C TRP A 206 -16.24 24.59 1.66
N GLY A 207 -16.05 25.16 2.84
CA GLY A 207 -14.76 25.16 3.56
C GLY A 207 -14.38 23.84 4.21
N VAL A 208 -15.34 22.93 4.40
CA VAL A 208 -15.10 21.65 5.09
C VAL A 208 -14.76 20.57 4.08
N HIS A 209 -13.49 20.15 4.04
CA HIS A 209 -12.97 19.13 3.14
C HIS A 209 -12.73 17.80 3.88
N ARG A 210 -13.77 16.98 4.03
CA ARG A 210 -13.66 15.64 4.64
C ARG A 210 -14.38 14.53 3.89
N PHE A 211 -15.10 14.88 2.82
CA PHE A 211 -15.91 13.95 2.05
C PHE A 211 -15.15 13.49 0.81
N GLN A 212 -15.33 12.24 0.44
CA GLN A 212 -14.96 11.74 -0.88
C GLN A 212 -16.16 11.92 -1.81
N THR A 213 -15.95 12.58 -2.96
CA THR A 213 -17.01 12.81 -3.94
C THR A 213 -16.86 11.83 -5.10
N TYR A 214 -17.91 11.08 -5.32
CA TYR A 214 -18.07 10.16 -6.45
C TYR A 214 -19.06 10.75 -7.45
N VAL A 215 -18.73 10.62 -8.74
CA VAL A 215 -19.58 11.10 -9.84
C VAL A 215 -19.72 10.01 -10.89
N ARG A 216 -20.97 9.74 -11.33
CA ARG A 216 -21.27 8.85 -12.43
C ARG A 216 -21.67 9.67 -13.63
N LEU A 217 -20.96 9.51 -14.75
CA LEU A 217 -21.28 10.17 -16.00
C LEU A 217 -22.35 9.40 -16.78
N ARG A 218 -23.17 10.12 -17.54
CA ARG A 218 -24.17 9.51 -18.46
C ARG A 218 -23.45 8.70 -19.54
N LYS A 219 -24.16 7.71 -20.08
CA LYS A 219 -23.61 6.86 -21.16
C LYS A 219 -23.19 7.72 -22.36
N GLY A 220 -21.97 7.49 -22.86
CA GLY A 220 -21.42 8.20 -24.01
C GLY A 220 -20.76 9.54 -23.70
N MET A 221 -20.71 9.98 -22.45
CA MET A 221 -19.98 11.20 -22.07
C MET A 221 -18.48 10.92 -21.93
N ASP A 222 -17.67 11.86 -22.43
CA ASP A 222 -16.21 11.80 -22.32
C ASP A 222 -15.72 12.43 -21.01
N ALA A 223 -14.93 11.69 -20.26
CA ALA A 223 -14.41 12.12 -18.97
C ALA A 223 -13.46 13.32 -19.09
N THR A 224 -12.70 13.42 -20.19
CA THR A 224 -11.76 14.52 -20.41
C THR A 224 -12.50 15.84 -20.66
N SER A 225 -13.52 15.80 -21.52
CA SER A 225 -14.39 16.96 -21.80
C SER A 225 -15.14 17.42 -20.54
N PHE A 226 -15.60 16.48 -19.71
CA PHE A 226 -16.24 16.79 -18.42
C PHE A 226 -15.25 17.48 -17.47
N GLN A 227 -14.02 17.00 -17.38
CA GLN A 227 -13.00 17.59 -16.52
C GLN A 227 -12.64 19.03 -16.94
N GLU A 228 -12.58 19.32 -18.25
CA GLU A 228 -12.34 20.68 -18.75
C GLU A 228 -13.50 21.62 -18.39
N LYS A 229 -14.75 21.15 -18.47
CA LYS A 229 -15.91 21.92 -18.02
C LYS A 229 -15.89 22.21 -16.54
N MET A 230 -15.52 21.20 -15.71
CA MET A 230 -15.35 21.41 -14.27
C MET A 230 -14.30 22.50 -13.97
N LYS A 231 -13.15 22.48 -14.65
CA LYS A 231 -12.08 23.47 -14.46
C LYS A 231 -12.54 24.89 -14.75
N ASN A 232 -13.41 25.07 -15.72
CA ASN A 232 -13.90 26.38 -16.17
C ASN A 232 -15.19 26.84 -15.48
N TYR A 233 -15.73 26.03 -14.54
CA TYR A 233 -16.98 26.36 -13.84
C TYR A 233 -16.81 27.53 -12.86
N GLU A 234 -17.71 28.49 -12.94
CA GLU A 234 -17.78 29.65 -12.05
C GLU A 234 -19.06 29.60 -11.20
N SER A 235 -18.89 29.56 -9.88
CA SER A 235 -20.00 29.34 -8.94
C SER A 235 -20.82 30.61 -8.62
N GLY A 236 -20.37 31.80 -9.03
CA GLY A 236 -20.94 33.08 -8.59
C GLY A 236 -20.68 33.42 -7.09
N ASN A 237 -20.05 32.55 -6.33
CA ASN A 237 -19.71 32.78 -4.93
C ASN A 237 -18.41 33.59 -4.83
N GLN A 238 -18.45 34.72 -4.12
CA GLN A 238 -17.28 35.60 -3.98
C GLN A 238 -16.08 34.93 -3.28
N TRP A 239 -16.33 34.03 -2.34
CA TRP A 239 -15.30 33.36 -1.56
C TRP A 239 -14.72 32.14 -2.29
N TYR A 240 -15.54 31.52 -3.15
CA TYR A 240 -15.18 30.33 -3.91
C TYR A 240 -15.59 30.48 -5.38
N PRO A 241 -14.98 31.40 -6.15
CA PRO A 241 -15.41 31.69 -7.53
C PRO A 241 -15.26 30.48 -8.45
N LYS A 242 -14.18 29.71 -8.31
CA LYS A 242 -13.89 28.49 -9.11
C LYS A 242 -13.66 27.28 -8.22
N PRO A 243 -14.68 26.77 -7.52
CA PRO A 243 -14.49 25.73 -6.50
C PRO A 243 -14.06 24.38 -7.06
N LEU A 244 -14.27 24.15 -8.38
CA LEU A 244 -13.98 22.87 -9.04
C LEU A 244 -12.62 22.86 -9.76
N GLU A 245 -11.96 24.00 -9.96
CA GLU A 245 -10.74 24.18 -10.76
C GLU A 245 -9.61 23.20 -10.39
N LYS A 246 -9.43 22.94 -9.09
CA LYS A 246 -8.35 22.11 -8.55
C LYS A 246 -8.62 20.61 -8.60
N TYR A 247 -9.88 20.21 -8.81
CA TYR A 247 -10.25 18.80 -8.78
C TYR A 247 -10.02 18.12 -10.13
N LYS A 248 -9.48 16.92 -10.05
CA LYS A 248 -9.32 15.97 -11.15
C LYS A 248 -10.19 14.75 -10.88
N ILE A 249 -10.47 13.96 -11.89
CA ILE A 249 -11.26 12.73 -11.79
C ILE A 249 -10.41 11.51 -12.12
N ILE A 250 -10.64 10.41 -11.42
CA ILE A 250 -10.05 9.11 -11.71
C ILE A 250 -11.15 8.05 -11.80
N PRO A 251 -11.15 7.15 -12.81
CA PRO A 251 -12.10 6.04 -12.82
C PRO A 251 -12.02 5.21 -11.53
N LEU A 252 -13.16 4.90 -10.93
CA LEU A 252 -13.21 4.11 -9.69
C LEU A 252 -12.52 2.76 -9.86
N THR A 253 -12.63 2.16 -11.04
CA THR A 253 -11.95 0.90 -11.41
C THR A 253 -10.42 0.96 -11.38
N GLN A 254 -9.84 2.16 -11.40
CA GLN A 254 -8.39 2.39 -11.38
C GLN A 254 -7.91 2.98 -10.06
N TYR A 255 -8.80 3.57 -9.27
CA TYR A 255 -8.46 4.28 -8.04
C TYR A 255 -7.71 3.38 -7.07
N HIS A 256 -8.19 2.15 -6.87
CA HIS A 256 -7.65 1.26 -5.84
C HIS A 256 -6.14 1.02 -5.98
N TYR A 257 -5.66 0.74 -7.19
CA TYR A 257 -4.23 0.47 -7.46
C TYR A 257 -3.44 1.70 -7.96
N SER A 258 -4.06 2.87 -7.95
CA SER A 258 -3.39 4.11 -8.34
C SER A 258 -2.48 4.66 -7.23
N ALA A 259 -1.56 5.54 -7.60
CA ALA A 259 -0.73 6.28 -6.64
C ALA A 259 -1.54 7.24 -5.74
N ILE A 260 -2.83 7.48 -6.07
CA ILE A 260 -3.74 8.32 -5.29
C ILE A 260 -4.23 7.58 -4.04
N ASN A 261 -4.30 6.25 -4.08
CA ASN A 261 -4.72 5.43 -2.94
C ASN A 261 -3.53 5.12 -2.02
N GLU A 262 -3.46 5.79 -0.90
CA GLU A 262 -2.39 5.65 0.10
C GLU A 262 -2.55 4.44 1.03
N LYS A 263 -3.71 3.80 1.01
CA LYS A 263 -4.01 2.65 1.88
C LYS A 263 -3.38 1.35 1.37
N LEU A 264 -2.80 1.33 0.17
CA LEU A 264 -2.16 0.13 -0.38
C LEU A 264 -0.96 -0.31 0.48
N THR A 265 -0.97 -1.56 0.89
CA THR A 265 0.15 -2.19 1.63
C THR A 265 1.39 -2.35 0.77
N LEU A 266 1.21 -2.53 -0.54
CA LEU A 266 2.27 -2.62 -1.54
C LEU A 266 1.88 -1.83 -2.78
N LYS A 267 2.72 -0.90 -3.22
CA LYS A 267 2.50 -0.12 -4.45
C LYS A 267 2.29 -1.06 -5.64
N PHE A 268 1.28 -0.81 -6.46
CA PHE A 268 0.91 -1.69 -7.58
C PHE A 268 2.08 -1.98 -8.53
N ASN A 269 2.93 -0.99 -8.82
CA ASN A 269 4.12 -1.20 -9.66
C ASN A 269 5.09 -2.23 -9.06
N TYR A 270 5.20 -2.31 -7.73
CA TYR A 270 6.04 -3.30 -7.04
C TYR A 270 5.42 -4.69 -7.12
N LEU A 271 4.10 -4.78 -7.08
CA LEU A 271 3.38 -6.03 -7.28
C LEU A 271 3.58 -6.58 -8.70
N VAL A 272 3.50 -5.71 -9.73
CA VAL A 272 3.81 -6.07 -11.12
C VAL A 272 5.27 -6.53 -11.25
N LEU A 273 6.21 -5.83 -10.63
CA LEU A 273 7.62 -6.24 -10.61
C LEU A 273 7.82 -7.61 -9.96
N PHE A 274 7.13 -7.89 -8.86
CA PHE A 274 7.17 -9.19 -8.21
C PHE A 274 6.56 -10.30 -9.08
N SER A 275 5.49 -10.01 -9.82
CA SER A 275 4.91 -10.96 -10.78
C SER A 275 5.88 -11.28 -11.93
N ILE A 276 6.57 -10.29 -12.47
CA ILE A 276 7.62 -10.49 -13.49
C ILE A 276 8.74 -11.37 -12.91
N ALA A 277 9.17 -11.07 -11.68
CA ALA A 277 10.20 -11.83 -10.99
C ALA A 277 9.76 -13.29 -10.78
N SER A 278 8.54 -13.55 -10.34
CA SER A 278 8.00 -14.89 -10.17
C SER A 278 7.85 -15.63 -11.49
N GLY A 279 7.49 -14.92 -12.57
CA GLY A 279 7.52 -15.46 -13.94
C GLY A 279 8.93 -15.92 -14.36
N MET A 280 9.97 -15.15 -14.03
CA MET A 280 11.36 -15.56 -14.28
C MET A 280 11.77 -16.78 -13.46
N ILE A 281 11.31 -16.90 -12.21
CA ILE A 281 11.57 -18.09 -11.38
C ILE A 281 10.98 -19.37 -12.03
N ILE A 282 9.72 -19.29 -12.49
CA ILE A 282 9.09 -20.45 -13.11
C ILE A 282 9.77 -20.81 -14.43
N LEU A 283 10.22 -19.83 -15.22
CA LEU A 283 11.02 -20.07 -16.41
C LEU A 283 12.36 -20.74 -16.07
N CYS A 284 13.07 -20.28 -15.04
CA CYS A 284 14.28 -20.94 -14.55
C CYS A 284 14.04 -22.39 -14.15
N ALA A 285 12.95 -22.65 -13.41
CA ALA A 285 12.58 -24.00 -13.00
C ALA A 285 12.23 -24.90 -14.21
N LEU A 286 11.50 -24.38 -15.19
CA LEU A 286 11.19 -25.09 -16.44
C LEU A 286 12.46 -25.37 -17.25
N PHE A 287 13.34 -24.41 -17.44
CA PHE A 287 14.60 -24.63 -18.17
C PHE A 287 15.51 -25.62 -17.45
N ASN A 288 15.59 -25.59 -16.13
CA ASN A 288 16.31 -26.57 -15.34
C ASN A 288 15.73 -27.97 -15.58
N TYR A 289 14.41 -28.13 -15.42
CA TYR A 289 13.76 -29.41 -15.67
C TYR A 289 13.97 -29.91 -17.10
N LEU A 290 13.85 -29.05 -18.11
CA LEU A 290 14.07 -29.39 -19.52
C LEU A 290 15.50 -29.84 -19.79
N SER A 291 16.49 -29.17 -19.22
CA SER A 291 17.90 -29.55 -19.35
C SER A 291 18.14 -30.96 -18.82
N LEU A 292 17.56 -31.29 -17.68
CA LEU A 292 17.62 -32.63 -17.08
C LEU A 292 16.85 -33.67 -17.91
N PHE A 293 15.68 -33.31 -18.41
CA PHE A 293 14.85 -34.16 -19.25
C PHE A 293 15.56 -34.51 -20.55
N ILE A 294 16.14 -33.56 -21.25
CA ILE A 294 16.94 -33.78 -22.47
C ILE A 294 18.15 -34.70 -22.17
N THR A 295 18.81 -34.49 -21.04
CA THR A 295 19.95 -35.31 -20.65
C THR A 295 19.55 -36.76 -20.39
N ARG A 296 18.42 -36.98 -19.72
CA ARG A 296 17.84 -38.33 -19.52
C ARG A 296 17.43 -38.99 -20.83
N MET A 297 16.89 -38.27 -21.78
CA MET A 297 16.60 -38.84 -23.13
C MET A 297 17.86 -39.38 -23.80
N ARG A 298 18.99 -38.65 -23.67
CA ARG A 298 20.28 -39.13 -24.24
C ARG A 298 20.82 -40.36 -23.56
N THR A 299 20.70 -40.54 -22.27
CA THR A 299 21.12 -41.78 -21.57
C THR A 299 20.32 -42.99 -22.00
N ARG A 300 19.13 -42.76 -22.58
CA ARG A 300 18.21 -43.77 -23.07
C ARG A 300 18.25 -44.00 -24.60
N ASN A 301 19.25 -43.43 -25.29
CA ASN A 301 19.33 -43.48 -26.74
C ASN A 301 19.20 -44.90 -27.29
N ARG A 302 19.89 -45.91 -26.71
CA ARG A 302 19.81 -47.28 -27.13
C ARG A 302 18.39 -47.87 -27.03
N GLU A 303 17.68 -47.61 -25.96
CA GLU A 303 16.29 -48.01 -25.77
C GLU A 303 15.39 -47.38 -26.86
N ILE A 304 15.61 -46.10 -27.15
CA ILE A 304 14.81 -45.36 -28.14
C ILE A 304 15.11 -45.84 -29.58
N GLU A 305 16.38 -46.09 -29.89
CA GLU A 305 16.80 -46.64 -31.19
C GLU A 305 16.23 -48.05 -31.41
N LEU A 306 16.28 -48.92 -30.40
CA LEU A 306 15.63 -50.24 -30.46
C LEU A 306 14.12 -50.11 -30.72
N ARG A 307 13.44 -49.20 -30.06
CA ARG A 307 12.00 -48.95 -30.29
C ARG A 307 11.72 -48.42 -31.70
N LYS A 308 12.60 -47.58 -32.27
CA LYS A 308 12.50 -47.13 -33.67
C LYS A 308 12.66 -48.30 -34.66
N VAL A 309 13.65 -49.15 -34.43
CA VAL A 309 13.86 -50.38 -35.26
C VAL A 309 12.66 -51.30 -35.16
N CYS A 310 12.03 -51.41 -33.99
CA CYS A 310 10.81 -52.19 -33.78
C CYS A 310 9.53 -51.48 -34.29
N GLY A 311 9.64 -50.39 -35.10
CA GLY A 311 8.49 -49.76 -35.75
C GLY A 311 7.78 -48.70 -34.92
N SER A 312 8.38 -48.19 -33.83
CA SER A 312 7.76 -47.11 -33.04
C SER A 312 7.74 -45.82 -33.81
N SER A 313 6.54 -45.27 -34.03
CA SER A 313 6.34 -43.98 -34.70
C SER A 313 6.72 -42.76 -33.80
N ILE A 314 6.90 -41.59 -34.41
CA ILE A 314 7.12 -40.33 -33.70
C ILE A 314 5.99 -40.05 -32.70
N ARG A 315 4.75 -40.44 -33.03
CA ARG A 315 3.57 -40.29 -32.17
C ARG A 315 3.71 -41.09 -30.88
N ASN A 316 4.23 -42.33 -30.95
CA ASN A 316 4.44 -43.16 -29.77
C ASN A 316 5.53 -42.60 -28.85
N LEU A 317 6.60 -42.03 -29.44
CA LEU A 317 7.64 -41.30 -28.65
C LEU A 317 7.09 -40.02 -28.01
N PHE A 318 6.23 -39.28 -28.74
CA PHE A 318 5.56 -38.14 -28.22
C PHE A 318 4.71 -38.51 -26.98
N ILE A 319 3.90 -39.55 -27.08
CA ILE A 319 3.08 -40.02 -25.95
C ILE A 319 3.95 -40.44 -24.77
N LEU A 320 5.02 -41.22 -25.02
CA LEU A 320 5.93 -41.67 -23.97
C LEU A 320 6.57 -40.53 -23.20
N PHE A 321 7.17 -39.56 -23.91
CA PHE A 321 7.85 -38.44 -23.30
C PHE A 321 6.87 -37.42 -22.75
N GLY A 322 5.74 -37.23 -23.43
CA GLY A 322 4.66 -36.36 -22.97
C GLY A 322 4.04 -36.83 -21.66
N THR A 323 3.82 -38.15 -21.49
CA THR A 323 3.31 -38.69 -20.24
C THR A 323 4.32 -38.56 -19.08
N GLU A 324 5.62 -38.73 -19.33
CA GLU A 324 6.67 -38.54 -18.33
C GLU A 324 6.74 -37.07 -17.89
N TYR A 325 6.68 -36.16 -18.85
CA TYR A 325 6.67 -34.70 -18.60
C TYR A 325 5.44 -34.28 -17.80
N LEU A 326 4.25 -34.70 -18.24
CA LEU A 326 2.98 -34.41 -17.60
C LEU A 326 2.94 -34.90 -16.16
N PHE A 327 3.46 -36.12 -15.91
CA PHE A 327 3.47 -36.69 -14.57
C PHE A 327 4.29 -35.85 -13.57
N VAL A 328 5.46 -35.36 -13.99
CA VAL A 328 6.29 -34.51 -13.17
C VAL A 328 5.60 -33.14 -12.92
N LEU A 329 4.97 -32.57 -13.95
CA LEU A 329 4.22 -31.30 -13.78
C LEU A 329 3.04 -31.47 -12.82
N LEU A 330 2.29 -32.56 -12.93
CA LEU A 330 1.17 -32.85 -12.00
C LEU A 330 1.64 -32.98 -10.55
N LEU A 331 2.73 -33.71 -10.31
CA LEU A 331 3.32 -33.81 -8.97
C LEU A 331 3.81 -32.49 -8.46
N SER A 332 4.41 -31.67 -9.33
CA SER A 332 4.86 -30.31 -8.98
C SER A 332 3.68 -29.39 -8.64
N GLY A 333 2.58 -29.51 -9.38
CA GLY A 333 1.35 -28.76 -9.11
C GLY A 333 0.71 -29.12 -7.78
N LEU A 334 0.59 -30.42 -7.48
CA LEU A 334 0.07 -30.89 -6.20
C LEU A 334 0.92 -30.38 -5.03
N LEU A 335 2.24 -30.48 -5.15
CA LEU A 335 3.16 -29.95 -4.14
C LEU A 335 3.09 -28.43 -4.05
N GLY A 336 2.94 -27.75 -5.19
CA GLY A 336 2.77 -26.28 -5.23
C GLY A 336 1.48 -25.83 -4.55
N MET A 337 0.35 -26.53 -4.75
CA MET A 337 -0.89 -26.26 -4.01
C MET A 337 -0.72 -26.45 -2.50
N THR A 338 0.07 -27.45 -2.08
CA THR A 338 0.42 -27.63 -0.66
C THR A 338 1.25 -26.45 -0.14
N PHE A 339 2.19 -25.91 -0.93
CA PHE A 339 2.97 -24.72 -0.56
C PHE A 339 2.12 -23.45 -0.51
N ILE A 340 1.12 -23.32 -1.41
CA ILE A 340 0.14 -22.23 -1.32
C ILE A 340 -0.59 -22.31 0.01
N GLU A 341 -1.10 -23.47 0.40
CA GLU A 341 -1.80 -23.67 1.67
C GLU A 341 -0.94 -23.30 2.88
N LEU A 342 0.30 -23.74 2.91
CA LEU A 342 1.24 -23.43 4.00
C LEU A 342 1.57 -21.94 4.11
N SER A 343 1.61 -21.23 2.97
CA SER A 343 1.90 -19.79 2.93
C SER A 343 0.65 -18.91 3.09
N LEU A 344 -0.54 -19.50 3.01
CA LEU A 344 -1.82 -18.78 2.99
C LEU A 344 -2.05 -17.86 4.19
N PRO A 345 -1.78 -18.24 5.45
CA PRO A 345 -1.98 -17.34 6.60
C PRO A 345 -1.16 -16.06 6.46
N LYS A 346 0.13 -16.19 6.09
CA LYS A 346 1.02 -15.04 5.91
C LYS A 346 0.69 -14.22 4.67
N PHE A 347 0.27 -14.88 3.61
CA PHE A 347 -0.18 -14.23 2.39
C PHE A 347 -1.43 -13.37 2.66
N ARG A 348 -2.43 -13.89 3.37
CA ARG A 348 -3.64 -13.15 3.75
C ARG A 348 -3.34 -11.96 4.67
N GLU A 349 -2.43 -12.12 5.62
CA GLU A 349 -1.97 -11.01 6.49
C GLU A 349 -1.36 -9.86 5.67
N LEU A 350 -0.64 -10.18 4.59
CA LEU A 350 0.05 -9.19 3.75
C LEU A 350 -0.84 -8.59 2.67
N SER A 351 -1.73 -9.38 2.06
CA SER A 351 -2.55 -9.00 0.91
C SER A 351 -3.98 -8.59 1.30
N GLU A 352 -4.40 -8.90 2.53
CA GLU A 352 -5.77 -8.70 3.02
C GLU A 352 -6.85 -9.45 2.21
N ILE A 353 -6.45 -10.39 1.35
CA ILE A 353 -7.35 -11.18 0.51
C ILE A 353 -8.07 -12.24 1.35
N ASN A 354 -9.38 -12.14 1.48
CA ASN A 354 -10.22 -13.05 2.28
C ASN A 354 -11.03 -14.05 1.45
N GLY A 355 -10.95 -13.99 0.12
CA GLY A 355 -11.72 -14.85 -0.80
C GLY A 355 -11.17 -16.27 -0.96
N ASN A 356 -11.88 -17.07 -1.78
CA ASN A 356 -11.42 -18.41 -2.19
C ASN A 356 -10.41 -18.28 -3.32
N ILE A 357 -9.14 -18.56 -3.02
CA ILE A 357 -8.01 -18.44 -3.97
C ILE A 357 -7.72 -19.73 -4.73
N TYR A 358 -8.33 -20.86 -4.35
CA TYR A 358 -7.97 -22.17 -4.91
C TYR A 358 -8.39 -22.32 -6.37
N GLY A 359 -9.57 -21.81 -6.74
CA GLY A 359 -10.07 -21.90 -8.12
C GLY A 359 -9.15 -21.18 -9.12
N GLU A 360 -8.73 -19.95 -8.79
CA GLU A 360 -7.82 -19.20 -9.65
C GLU A 360 -6.41 -19.79 -9.67
N SER A 361 -5.89 -20.21 -8.52
CA SER A 361 -4.59 -20.90 -8.45
C SER A 361 -4.57 -22.15 -9.33
N PHE A 362 -5.67 -22.92 -9.34
CA PHE A 362 -5.82 -24.09 -10.17
C PHE A 362 -5.86 -23.73 -11.68
N LEU A 363 -6.53 -22.65 -12.05
CA LEU A 363 -6.53 -22.16 -13.43
C LEU A 363 -5.14 -21.72 -13.89
N TYR A 364 -4.37 -21.01 -13.06
CA TYR A 364 -2.98 -20.68 -13.37
C TYR A 364 -2.12 -21.93 -13.54
N PHE A 365 -2.31 -22.93 -12.69
CA PHE A 365 -1.61 -24.23 -12.82
C PHE A 365 -1.92 -24.92 -14.15
N ILE A 366 -3.21 -25.04 -14.51
CA ILE A 366 -3.61 -25.64 -15.78
C ILE A 366 -3.04 -24.84 -16.96
N GLY A 367 -3.08 -23.51 -16.91
CA GLY A 367 -2.52 -22.63 -17.95
C GLY A 367 -1.03 -22.88 -18.17
N ILE A 368 -0.23 -22.92 -17.10
CA ILE A 368 1.21 -23.19 -17.18
C ILE A 368 1.47 -24.60 -17.71
N LEU A 369 0.74 -25.60 -17.22
CA LEU A 369 0.85 -26.98 -17.67
C LEU A 369 0.55 -27.08 -19.16
N PHE A 370 -0.55 -26.49 -19.62
CA PHE A 370 -0.99 -26.54 -21.01
C PHE A 370 0.02 -25.84 -21.94
N ILE A 371 0.42 -24.61 -21.60
CA ILE A 371 1.36 -23.83 -22.40
C ILE A 371 2.72 -24.56 -22.47
N SER A 372 3.25 -24.99 -21.34
CA SER A 372 4.55 -25.67 -21.32
C SER A 372 4.52 -27.04 -22.07
N TYR A 373 3.43 -27.76 -21.93
CA TYR A 373 3.25 -29.05 -22.62
C TYR A 373 3.20 -28.87 -24.16
N ILE A 374 2.36 -27.96 -24.64
CA ILE A 374 2.17 -27.71 -26.08
C ILE A 374 3.43 -27.17 -26.74
N LEU A 375 4.12 -26.25 -26.09
CA LEU A 375 5.28 -25.59 -26.69
C LEU A 375 6.54 -26.49 -26.65
N LEU A 376 6.77 -27.13 -25.53
CA LEU A 376 8.08 -27.76 -25.27
C LEU A 376 8.16 -29.18 -25.76
N ILE A 377 7.13 -30.02 -25.55
CA ILE A 377 7.20 -31.43 -25.91
C ILE A 377 7.28 -31.67 -27.41
N PRO A 378 6.45 -31.05 -28.28
CA PRO A 378 6.58 -31.23 -29.73
C PRO A 378 7.95 -30.77 -30.26
N PHE A 379 8.47 -29.63 -29.74
CA PHE A 379 9.77 -29.12 -30.12
C PHE A 379 10.90 -30.10 -29.79
N ILE A 380 10.93 -30.63 -28.58
CA ILE A 380 11.95 -31.54 -28.12
C ILE A 380 11.90 -32.87 -28.89
N VAL A 381 10.69 -33.48 -28.98
CA VAL A 381 10.52 -34.78 -29.65
C VAL A 381 10.85 -34.70 -31.13
N ARG A 382 10.39 -33.62 -31.83
CA ARG A 382 10.68 -33.44 -33.25
C ARG A 382 12.18 -33.24 -33.49
N ARG A 383 12.86 -32.43 -32.67
CA ARG A 383 14.28 -32.18 -32.78
C ARG A 383 15.14 -33.39 -32.47
N TYR A 384 14.74 -34.19 -31.48
CA TYR A 384 15.36 -35.45 -31.13
C TYR A 384 15.18 -36.48 -32.24
N TYR A 385 13.97 -36.66 -32.77
CA TYR A 385 13.65 -37.61 -33.83
C TYR A 385 14.45 -37.36 -35.11
N ARG A 386 14.65 -36.09 -35.49
CA ARG A 386 15.39 -35.70 -36.69
C ARG A 386 16.91 -35.79 -36.55
N GLN A 387 17.42 -36.15 -35.37
CA GLN A 387 18.87 -36.10 -35.04
C GLN A 387 19.51 -34.74 -35.36
N SER A 388 18.68 -33.73 -35.53
CA SER A 388 19.06 -32.38 -36.01
C SER A 388 19.41 -31.49 -34.83
N GLY A 389 20.66 -31.09 -34.76
CA GLY A 389 21.11 -29.96 -34.00
C GLY A 389 21.65 -30.18 -32.60
N ASN A 390 22.45 -29.26 -32.17
CA ASN A 390 23.16 -29.25 -30.88
C ASN A 390 22.20 -29.04 -29.68
N LEU A 391 21.55 -30.10 -29.22
CA LEU A 391 20.87 -30.12 -27.93
C LEU A 391 21.85 -29.79 -26.79
N PHE A 392 23.13 -29.93 -27.01
CA PHE A 392 24.21 -29.50 -26.12
C PHE A 392 24.28 -27.97 -26.02
N LEU A 393 24.07 -27.25 -27.13
CA LEU A 393 24.01 -25.80 -27.14
C LEU A 393 22.80 -25.27 -26.35
N PHE A 394 21.61 -25.89 -26.55
CA PHE A 394 20.42 -25.52 -25.78
C PHE A 394 20.66 -25.63 -24.27
N ARG A 395 21.31 -26.70 -23.80
CA ARG A 395 21.63 -26.87 -22.39
C ARG A 395 22.62 -25.84 -21.86
N LYS A 396 23.67 -25.51 -22.63
CA LYS A 396 24.61 -24.45 -22.27
C LYS A 396 23.89 -23.12 -22.18
N CYS A 397 23.08 -22.78 -23.17
CA CYS A 397 22.27 -21.54 -23.17
C CYS A 397 21.31 -21.48 -21.97
N SER A 398 20.69 -22.60 -21.61
CA SER A 398 19.81 -22.69 -20.44
C SER A 398 20.54 -22.36 -19.13
N ILE A 399 21.74 -22.91 -18.92
CA ILE A 399 22.53 -22.63 -17.72
C ILE A 399 22.99 -21.18 -17.69
N VAL A 400 23.47 -20.65 -18.82
CA VAL A 400 23.89 -19.25 -18.94
C VAL A 400 22.71 -18.32 -18.64
N PHE A 401 21.53 -18.61 -19.19
CA PHE A 401 20.31 -17.84 -18.94
C PHE A 401 19.94 -17.84 -17.45
N GLN A 402 19.97 -19.00 -16.79
CA GLN A 402 19.71 -19.09 -15.35
C GLN A 402 20.71 -18.28 -14.51
N LEU A 403 22.01 -18.34 -14.86
CA LEU A 403 23.03 -17.56 -14.16
C LEU A 403 22.83 -16.05 -14.35
N ILE A 404 22.44 -15.61 -15.57
CA ILE A 404 22.13 -14.21 -15.84
C ILE A 404 20.97 -13.76 -14.94
N ILE A 405 19.89 -14.54 -14.84
CA ILE A 405 18.75 -14.21 -13.97
C ILE A 405 19.18 -14.16 -12.50
N CYS A 406 19.99 -15.11 -12.03
CA CYS A 406 20.49 -15.10 -10.65
C CYS A 406 21.31 -13.84 -10.35
N ILE A 407 22.23 -13.47 -11.25
CA ILE A 407 23.04 -12.26 -11.10
C ILE A 407 22.15 -11.02 -11.09
N LEU A 408 21.16 -10.95 -11.99
CA LEU A 408 20.19 -9.86 -12.03
C LEU A 408 19.43 -9.72 -10.70
N PHE A 409 18.92 -10.83 -10.16
CA PHE A 409 18.21 -10.81 -8.86
C PHE A 409 19.11 -10.36 -7.71
N ILE A 410 20.32 -10.90 -7.61
CA ILE A 410 21.27 -10.51 -6.56
C ILE A 410 21.59 -9.01 -6.67
N PHE A 411 21.81 -8.53 -7.88
CA PHE A 411 22.08 -7.12 -8.14
C PHE A 411 20.90 -6.22 -7.75
N CYS A 412 19.68 -6.55 -8.18
CA CYS A 412 18.46 -5.81 -7.81
C CYS A 412 18.24 -5.78 -6.29
N VAL A 413 18.37 -6.92 -5.61
CA VAL A 413 18.22 -7.00 -4.14
C VAL A 413 19.28 -6.16 -3.44
N SER A 414 20.55 -6.20 -3.92
CA SER A 414 21.63 -5.41 -3.33
C SER A 414 21.41 -3.91 -3.48
N ILE A 415 20.92 -3.46 -4.65
CA ILE A 415 20.56 -2.04 -4.87
C ILE A 415 19.41 -1.63 -3.97
N LEU A 416 18.33 -2.43 -3.92
CA LEU A 416 17.18 -2.12 -3.07
C LEU A 416 17.56 -2.08 -1.59
N MET A 417 18.41 -2.99 -1.12
CA MET A 417 18.91 -2.98 0.25
C MET A 417 19.71 -1.70 0.55
N LYS A 418 20.59 -1.29 -0.37
CA LYS A 418 21.36 -0.05 -0.23
C LYS A 418 20.46 1.17 -0.24
N GLN A 419 19.49 1.21 -1.14
CA GLN A 419 18.52 2.31 -1.23
C GLN A 419 17.64 2.39 0.02
N LEU A 420 17.10 1.26 0.49
CA LEU A 420 16.28 1.22 1.70
C LEU A 420 17.08 1.67 2.93
N ASN A 421 18.34 1.20 3.06
CA ASN A 421 19.20 1.64 4.16
C ASN A 421 19.49 3.14 4.09
N HIS A 422 19.68 3.70 2.90
CA HIS A 422 19.84 5.15 2.71
C HIS A 422 18.59 5.93 3.12
N LEU A 423 17.40 5.47 2.70
CA LEU A 423 16.13 6.11 3.06
C LEU A 423 15.80 5.96 4.55
N ALA A 424 16.12 4.81 5.15
CA ALA A 424 15.84 4.55 6.56
C ALA A 424 16.77 5.30 7.51
N ASN A 425 18.04 5.49 7.14
CA ASN A 425 19.06 6.06 8.01
C ASN A 425 19.61 7.41 7.51
N GLY A 426 19.12 7.92 6.37
CA GLY A 426 19.51 9.21 5.82
C GLY A 426 19.14 10.37 6.73
N ASP A 427 19.92 11.45 6.63
CA ASP A 427 19.59 12.73 7.27
C ASP A 427 18.34 13.33 6.60
N ILE A 428 17.24 13.38 7.31
CA ILE A 428 15.98 13.99 6.86
C ILE A 428 15.84 15.46 7.27
N GLY A 429 16.89 16.01 7.89
CA GLY A 429 16.97 17.39 8.31
C GLY A 429 16.44 17.66 9.71
N TRP A 430 15.99 16.64 10.46
CA TRP A 430 15.53 16.77 11.85
C TRP A 430 15.72 15.49 12.65
N GLU A 431 15.79 15.61 13.99
CA GLU A 431 16.00 14.48 14.90
C GLU A 431 14.68 13.76 15.20
N ARG A 432 14.60 12.48 14.81
CA ARG A 432 13.43 11.62 15.01
C ARG A 432 13.64 10.51 16.03
N LYS A 433 14.93 10.17 16.31
CA LYS A 433 15.26 9.05 17.18
C LYS A 433 14.87 9.34 18.63
N ASN A 434 14.34 8.32 19.28
CA ASN A 434 13.89 8.43 20.68
C ASN A 434 12.92 9.59 20.91
N THR A 435 12.10 9.91 19.91
CA THR A 435 11.07 10.95 19.97
C THR A 435 9.69 10.30 19.91
N ALA A 436 8.78 10.76 20.76
CA ALA A 436 7.41 10.31 20.82
C ALA A 436 6.45 11.50 20.80
N VAL A 437 5.23 11.26 20.35
CA VAL A 437 4.11 12.20 20.43
C VAL A 437 3.02 11.58 21.29
N LEU A 438 2.69 12.23 22.38
CA LEU A 438 1.53 11.92 23.17
C LEU A 438 0.36 12.77 22.68
N ARG A 439 -0.48 12.15 21.86
CA ARG A 439 -1.75 12.73 21.41
C ARG A 439 -2.79 12.54 22.46
N GLN A 440 -3.51 13.56 22.79
CA GLN A 440 -4.53 13.49 23.82
C GLN A 440 -5.70 14.44 23.56
N TYR A 441 -6.86 13.99 24.00
CA TYR A 441 -8.05 14.82 24.08
C TYR A 441 -8.58 14.67 25.50
N VAL A 442 -8.30 15.66 26.33
CA VAL A 442 -8.56 15.65 27.78
C VAL A 442 -9.03 17.02 28.23
N SER A 443 -9.64 17.09 29.41
CA SER A 443 -10.01 18.35 30.02
C SER A 443 -8.76 19.20 30.38
N PRO A 444 -8.89 20.53 30.53
CA PRO A 444 -7.79 21.40 30.95
C PRO A 444 -7.10 20.95 32.22
N GLU A 445 -7.91 20.51 33.20
CA GLU A 445 -7.42 20.05 34.50
C GLU A 445 -6.63 18.73 34.34
N SER A 446 -7.17 17.78 33.56
CA SER A 446 -6.50 16.52 33.24
C SER A 446 -5.20 16.75 32.48
N TYR A 447 -5.19 17.71 31.52
CA TYR A 447 -3.98 18.07 30.77
C TYR A 447 -2.85 18.57 31.70
N ALA A 448 -3.17 19.49 32.63
CA ALA A 448 -2.19 20.02 33.56
C ALA A 448 -1.63 18.93 34.49
N ALA A 449 -2.51 18.05 34.99
CA ALA A 449 -2.13 16.93 35.85
C ALA A 449 -1.24 15.91 35.11
N VAL A 450 -1.63 15.49 33.91
CA VAL A 450 -0.85 14.58 33.06
C VAL A 450 0.51 15.17 32.72
N SER A 451 0.54 16.45 32.29
CA SER A 451 1.78 17.17 31.98
C SER A 451 2.77 17.20 33.14
N ALA A 452 2.26 17.42 34.38
CA ALA A 452 3.09 17.45 35.58
C ALA A 452 3.65 16.07 35.95
N GLU A 453 2.89 15.00 35.72
CA GLU A 453 3.37 13.62 35.99
C GLU A 453 4.37 13.15 34.93
N ILE A 454 4.18 13.52 33.66
CA ILE A 454 5.12 13.21 32.57
C ILE A 454 6.51 13.80 32.87
N ASP A 455 6.59 15.07 33.33
CA ASP A 455 7.86 15.71 33.62
C ASP A 455 8.67 15.03 34.75
N LYS A 456 8.01 14.23 35.59
CA LYS A 456 8.66 13.46 36.69
C LYS A 456 9.23 12.12 36.22
N MET A 457 8.91 11.67 35.02
CA MET A 457 9.32 10.35 34.57
C MET A 457 10.83 10.28 34.28
N PRO A 458 11.59 9.38 34.89
CA PRO A 458 13.04 9.31 34.76
C PRO A 458 13.52 8.88 33.35
N CYS A 459 12.64 8.29 32.55
CA CYS A 459 12.92 7.92 31.16
C CYS A 459 12.85 9.10 30.19
N ILE A 460 12.30 10.24 30.59
CA ILE A 460 12.13 11.43 29.76
C ILE A 460 13.39 12.30 29.86
N VAL A 461 13.80 12.86 28.73
CA VAL A 461 14.93 13.78 28.59
C VAL A 461 14.45 15.22 28.42
N GLU A 462 13.45 15.42 27.56
CA GLU A 462 12.90 16.74 27.20
C GLU A 462 11.44 16.60 26.80
N THR A 463 10.62 17.57 27.15
CA THR A 463 9.21 17.67 26.72
C THR A 463 8.93 19.03 26.10
N LEU A 464 8.07 19.06 25.09
CA LEU A 464 7.52 20.28 24.53
C LEU A 464 5.99 20.15 24.48
N LYS A 465 5.28 21.06 25.14
CA LYS A 465 3.85 20.96 25.44
C LYS A 465 3.01 21.90 24.61
N GLY A 466 1.78 21.48 24.31
CA GLY A 466 0.81 22.31 23.59
C GLY A 466 1.24 22.62 22.16
N CYS A 467 2.01 21.76 21.52
CA CYS A 467 2.53 21.90 20.18
C CYS A 467 1.98 20.80 19.28
N GLU A 468 1.62 21.14 18.05
CA GLU A 468 1.37 20.14 17.03
C GLU A 468 2.71 19.55 16.53
N PRO A 469 2.88 18.23 16.45
CA PRO A 469 4.16 17.61 16.05
C PRO A 469 4.55 18.00 14.62
N LEU A 470 5.86 17.94 14.34
CA LEU A 470 6.35 18.06 12.96
C LEU A 470 5.80 16.91 12.10
N PHE A 471 5.79 15.72 12.69
CA PHE A 471 5.25 14.48 12.09
C PHE A 471 4.79 13.50 13.20
N PRO A 472 3.66 12.79 13.01
CA PRO A 472 2.60 13.01 12.03
C PRO A 472 1.71 14.22 12.41
N ARG A 473 1.33 15.04 11.45
CA ARG A 473 0.46 16.23 11.68
C ARG A 473 -1.00 15.90 11.38
N TYR A 474 -1.93 16.49 12.13
CA TYR A 474 -3.37 16.39 11.84
C TYR A 474 -3.81 17.30 10.71
N SER A 475 -3.23 18.50 10.66
CA SER A 475 -3.53 19.48 9.64
C SER A 475 -2.28 20.24 9.25
N THR A 476 -2.21 20.62 8.00
CA THR A 476 -1.14 21.46 7.49
C THR A 476 -1.71 22.82 7.14
N LEU A 477 -1.40 23.84 7.98
CA LEU A 477 -1.77 25.19 7.67
C LEU A 477 -0.93 25.68 6.49
N THR A 478 -1.58 25.92 5.36
CA THR A 478 -0.91 26.34 4.13
C THR A 478 -1.42 27.72 3.74
N TYR A 479 -0.50 28.66 3.56
CA TYR A 479 -0.79 29.98 3.00
C TYR A 479 -0.42 30.04 1.53
N ARG A 480 -1.35 30.51 0.72
CA ARG A 480 -1.10 30.81 -0.70
C ARG A 480 -0.64 32.25 -0.83
N ILE A 481 0.61 32.43 -1.21
CA ILE A 481 1.25 33.74 -1.29
C ILE A 481 1.29 34.20 -2.73
N ASN A 482 0.78 35.40 -2.96
CA ASN A 482 0.70 36.01 -4.28
C ASN A 482 1.70 37.16 -4.45
N SER A 483 2.19 37.73 -3.34
CA SER A 483 3.11 38.87 -3.37
C SER A 483 4.12 38.84 -2.23
N TRP A 484 5.34 39.22 -2.51
CA TRP A 484 6.44 39.35 -1.55
C TRP A 484 7.45 40.40 -2.06
N GLU A 485 8.28 40.91 -1.19
CA GLU A 485 9.31 41.89 -1.55
C GLU A 485 10.39 41.18 -2.43
N GLY A 486 10.72 41.81 -3.56
CA GLY A 486 11.65 41.25 -4.53
C GLY A 486 11.02 40.34 -5.59
N LYS A 487 9.70 40.19 -5.61
CA LYS A 487 9.00 39.46 -6.68
C LYS A 487 9.19 40.18 -8.02
N LYS A 488 9.76 39.50 -9.01
CA LYS A 488 9.84 39.97 -10.39
C LYS A 488 8.47 39.78 -11.04
N SER A 489 7.75 40.89 -11.24
CA SER A 489 6.39 40.85 -11.78
C SER A 489 6.42 40.59 -13.28
N THR A 490 6.18 39.35 -13.68
CA THR A 490 5.86 39.04 -15.09
C THR A 490 4.74 38.04 -15.30
N ASP A 491 4.38 37.22 -14.32
CA ASP A 491 3.33 36.21 -14.50
C ASP A 491 2.26 36.25 -13.41
N LYS A 492 1.00 36.30 -13.84
CA LYS A 492 -0.19 36.22 -12.96
C LYS A 492 -0.35 34.86 -12.25
N GLU A 493 0.48 33.88 -12.59
CA GLU A 493 0.41 32.49 -12.06
C GLU A 493 1.45 32.17 -11.00
N ASP A 494 2.41 33.06 -10.68
CA ASP A 494 3.41 32.84 -9.63
C ASP A 494 2.80 32.93 -8.23
N ARG A 495 2.10 31.89 -7.85
CA ARG A 495 1.60 31.66 -6.48
C ARG A 495 2.46 30.60 -5.83
N VAL A 496 2.92 30.87 -4.61
CA VAL A 496 3.67 29.90 -3.82
C VAL A 496 2.83 29.51 -2.61
N ASP A 497 2.55 28.22 -2.49
CA ASP A 497 1.91 27.67 -1.31
C ASP A 497 3.01 27.33 -0.29
N ILE A 498 2.91 27.85 0.93
CA ILE A 498 3.91 27.70 1.99
C ILE A 498 3.24 27.07 3.22
N ILE A 499 3.84 26.04 3.77
CA ILE A 499 3.45 25.46 5.06
C ILE A 499 3.83 26.44 6.16
N CYS A 500 2.87 26.76 7.03
CA CYS A 500 3.11 27.59 8.20
C CYS A 500 3.08 26.76 9.48
N ILE A 501 4.17 26.80 10.24
CA ILE A 501 4.32 26.16 11.54
C ILE A 501 4.43 27.25 12.60
N ARG A 502 3.40 27.37 13.45
CA ARG A 502 3.26 28.43 14.46
C ARG A 502 3.76 27.97 15.84
N GLU A 503 5.00 27.47 15.91
CA GLU A 503 5.51 26.85 17.14
C GLU A 503 6.80 27.50 17.68
N GLY A 504 7.38 28.45 16.95
CA GLY A 504 8.48 29.27 17.39
C GLY A 504 9.83 28.56 17.61
N ARG A 505 10.69 29.22 18.41
CA ARG A 505 12.09 28.81 18.64
C ARG A 505 12.25 27.47 19.33
N GLU A 506 11.41 27.18 20.35
CA GLU A 506 11.54 25.97 21.17
C GLU A 506 11.29 24.73 20.32
N PHE A 507 10.35 24.81 19.38
CA PHE A 507 10.05 23.74 18.44
C PHE A 507 11.21 23.47 17.47
N ILE A 508 11.84 24.53 16.93
CA ILE A 508 13.00 24.42 16.06
C ILE A 508 14.15 23.72 16.80
N ASN A 509 14.38 24.09 18.06
CA ASN A 509 15.41 23.48 18.91
C ASN A 509 15.07 22.02 19.28
N PHE A 510 13.81 21.73 19.60
CA PHE A 510 13.38 20.38 19.96
C PHE A 510 13.66 19.38 18.83
N TYR A 511 13.45 19.75 17.58
CA TYR A 511 13.72 18.89 16.41
C TYR A 511 15.13 19.04 15.84
N ASP A 512 16.01 19.81 16.47
CA ASP A 512 17.39 20.11 16.02
C ASP A 512 17.44 20.61 14.57
N LEU A 513 16.48 21.45 14.18
CA LEU A 513 16.47 22.07 12.85
C LEU A 513 17.60 23.09 12.76
N LYS A 514 18.51 22.89 11.80
CA LYS A 514 19.75 23.68 11.70
C LYS A 514 19.51 25.04 11.05
N LEU A 515 19.73 26.13 11.81
CA LEU A 515 19.80 27.47 11.24
C LEU A 515 21.06 27.61 10.39
N ILE A 516 20.89 28.03 9.13
CA ILE A 516 22.00 28.23 8.18
C ILE A 516 22.44 29.69 8.19
N GLU A 517 21.48 30.61 8.22
CA GLU A 517 21.70 32.03 8.08
C GLU A 517 20.70 32.84 8.90
N GLY A 518 21.10 34.01 9.39
CA GLY A 518 20.23 34.90 10.15
C GLY A 518 20.17 34.61 11.65
N GLU A 519 19.05 34.96 12.27
CA GLU A 519 18.81 34.88 13.70
C GLU A 519 17.59 33.99 14.03
N MET A 520 17.59 33.40 15.22
CA MET A 520 16.44 32.67 15.77
C MET A 520 15.36 33.63 16.23
N LEU A 521 14.08 33.22 16.13
CA LEU A 521 12.94 33.95 16.64
C LEU A 521 13.09 34.26 18.13
N LYS A 522 12.76 35.49 18.52
CA LYS A 522 12.61 35.90 19.92
C LYS A 522 11.14 35.72 20.34
N PRO A 523 10.84 35.54 21.63
CA PRO A 523 9.46 35.33 22.09
C PRO A 523 8.47 36.44 21.65
N ASP A 524 8.93 37.66 21.57
CA ASP A 524 8.10 38.84 21.24
C ASP A 524 7.99 39.12 19.71
N ASP A 525 8.62 38.31 18.87
CA ASP A 525 8.64 38.48 17.41
C ASP A 525 7.31 38.00 16.79
N ALA A 526 6.29 38.86 16.76
CA ALA A 526 4.97 38.53 16.20
C ALA A 526 4.92 38.69 14.66
N ASP A 527 5.77 39.54 14.09
CA ASP A 527 5.83 39.90 12.66
C ASP A 527 7.07 39.37 11.95
N LYS A 528 7.75 38.38 12.56
CA LYS A 528 8.96 37.77 12.01
C LYS A 528 8.79 36.30 11.77
N ALA A 529 9.53 35.76 10.80
CA ALA A 529 9.53 34.35 10.46
C ALA A 529 10.91 33.84 10.07
N ILE A 530 11.07 32.51 10.25
CA ILE A 530 12.18 31.74 9.70
C ILE A 530 11.62 30.89 8.57
N ILE A 531 12.34 30.78 7.46
CA ILE A 531 11.95 29.96 6.32
C ILE A 531 12.97 28.87 6.07
N ASN A 532 12.61 27.80 5.33
CA ASN A 532 13.59 26.83 4.86
C ASN A 532 14.17 27.22 3.49
N GLU A 533 15.28 26.57 3.09
CA GLU A 533 15.97 26.85 1.81
C GLU A 533 15.05 26.68 0.60
N THR A 534 14.17 25.67 0.62
CA THR A 534 13.20 25.45 -0.45
C THR A 534 12.18 26.58 -0.55
N CYS A 535 11.77 27.20 0.57
CA CYS A 535 10.90 28.36 0.56
C CYS A 535 11.61 29.57 -0.08
N ALA A 536 12.85 29.87 0.32
CA ALA A 536 13.66 30.92 -0.29
C ALA A 536 13.81 30.73 -1.81
N ARG A 537 14.12 29.54 -2.24
CA ARG A 537 14.27 29.14 -3.65
C ARG A 537 12.97 29.28 -4.45
N ARG A 538 11.83 28.88 -3.88
CA ARG A 538 10.50 29.00 -4.52
C ARG A 538 10.05 30.46 -4.64
N LEU A 539 10.41 31.29 -3.69
CA LEU A 539 10.17 32.72 -3.75
C LEU A 539 11.14 33.46 -4.68
N GLY A 540 12.17 32.78 -5.22
CA GLY A 540 13.17 33.38 -6.10
C GLY A 540 14.02 34.45 -5.41
N LEU A 541 14.27 34.30 -4.09
CA LEU A 541 15.02 35.24 -3.27
C LEU A 541 16.48 34.78 -3.15
N ASP A 542 17.42 35.57 -3.70
CA ASP A 542 18.86 35.32 -3.56
C ASP A 542 19.38 35.74 -2.19
N ASP A 543 18.78 36.81 -1.59
CA ASP A 543 19.06 37.33 -0.26
C ASP A 543 17.71 37.51 0.45
N PRO A 544 17.18 36.49 1.15
CA PRO A 544 15.85 36.54 1.73
C PRO A 544 15.77 37.26 3.09
N ILE A 545 16.88 37.41 3.83
CA ILE A 545 16.86 38.01 5.16
C ILE A 545 16.48 39.50 5.07
N GLY A 546 15.57 39.95 5.96
CA GLY A 546 15.02 41.32 6.01
C GLY A 546 13.87 41.55 5.02
N LYS A 547 13.61 40.68 4.06
CA LYS A 547 12.51 40.84 3.09
C LYS A 547 11.16 40.43 3.69
N LYS A 548 10.09 41.07 3.18
CA LYS A 548 8.73 40.86 3.65
C LYS A 548 7.94 39.93 2.73
N ILE A 549 7.21 39.02 3.33
CA ILE A 549 6.20 38.18 2.67
C ILE A 549 4.82 38.70 3.05
N ASN A 550 3.94 38.94 2.09
CA ASN A 550 2.57 39.40 2.32
C ASN A 550 1.65 38.25 2.78
N ILE A 551 1.79 37.91 4.07
CA ILE A 551 0.85 37.03 4.80
C ILE A 551 0.22 37.92 5.87
N HIS A 552 -1.12 38.04 5.91
CA HIS A 552 -1.85 38.92 6.82
C HIS A 552 -1.33 40.39 6.80
N GLN A 553 -0.64 40.81 7.85
CA GLN A 553 -0.08 42.17 7.98
C GLN A 553 1.35 42.29 7.42
N GLY A 554 1.87 41.21 6.84
CA GLY A 554 3.24 41.14 6.35
C GLY A 554 4.20 40.60 7.40
N VAL A 555 5.06 39.65 7.01
CA VAL A 555 6.02 38.98 7.89
C VAL A 555 7.44 39.15 7.34
N THR A 556 8.38 39.55 8.20
CA THR A 556 9.78 39.80 7.86
C THR A 556 10.60 38.48 8.06
N ILE A 557 11.36 38.08 7.08
CA ILE A 557 12.24 36.92 7.17
C ILE A 557 13.47 37.32 7.99
N VAL A 558 13.75 36.58 9.08
CA VAL A 558 14.90 36.86 9.99
C VAL A 558 15.94 35.71 9.96
N GLY A 559 15.59 34.55 9.45
CA GLY A 559 16.51 33.44 9.40
C GLY A 559 16.11 32.36 8.38
N ILE A 560 17.06 31.52 8.05
CA ILE A 560 16.90 30.38 7.12
C ILE A 560 17.35 29.11 7.82
N VAL A 561 16.49 28.09 7.84
CA VAL A 561 16.83 26.75 8.28
C VAL A 561 17.12 25.84 7.09
N LYS A 562 17.98 24.83 7.30
CA LYS A 562 18.25 23.78 6.33
C LYS A 562 16.96 23.08 5.93
N ASP A 563 16.86 22.61 4.69
CA ASP A 563 15.73 21.83 4.23
C ASP A 563 15.55 20.54 5.06
N PHE A 564 14.30 20.19 5.31
CA PHE A 564 13.91 19.00 6.07
C PHE A 564 12.65 18.38 5.44
N HIS A 565 12.47 17.08 5.68
CA HIS A 565 11.34 16.31 5.13
C HIS A 565 10.28 16.07 6.21
N ILE A 566 9.11 16.68 6.06
CA ILE A 566 7.93 16.41 6.92
C ILE A 566 7.26 15.09 6.52
N THR A 567 7.41 14.70 5.26
CA THR A 567 6.82 13.53 4.63
C THR A 567 7.88 12.48 4.31
N ALA A 568 7.52 11.48 3.47
CA ALA A 568 8.48 10.48 3.01
C ALA A 568 9.76 11.12 2.42
N PRO A 569 10.94 10.55 2.67
CA PRO A 569 12.21 11.10 2.17
C PRO A 569 12.33 11.08 0.65
N THR A 570 11.41 10.41 -0.02
CA THR A 570 11.29 10.37 -1.49
C THR A 570 10.55 11.56 -2.07
N ILE A 571 9.91 12.38 -1.21
CA ILE A 571 9.18 13.59 -1.60
C ILE A 571 10.10 14.79 -1.34
N PRO A 572 10.22 15.73 -2.27
CA PRO A 572 11.02 16.95 -2.05
C PRO A 572 10.58 17.72 -0.82
N ALA A 573 11.53 18.36 -0.14
CA ALA A 573 11.22 19.23 0.99
C ALA A 573 10.20 20.33 0.58
N ALA A 574 9.21 20.56 1.44
CA ALA A 574 8.16 21.54 1.18
C ALA A 574 8.62 22.96 1.59
N PRO A 575 8.19 24.01 0.87
CA PRO A 575 8.38 25.38 1.31
C PRO A 575 7.73 25.57 2.68
N THR A 576 8.50 25.90 3.70
CA THR A 576 8.03 25.98 5.09
C THR A 576 8.45 27.29 5.72
N LEU A 577 7.55 27.85 6.54
CA LEU A 577 7.74 29.05 7.32
C LEU A 577 7.42 28.77 8.78
N PHE A 578 8.29 29.20 9.68
CA PHE A 578 8.09 29.14 11.12
C PHE A 578 7.83 30.54 11.67
N CYS A 579 6.85 30.66 12.54
CA CYS A 579 6.58 31.88 13.32
C CYS A 579 6.18 31.52 14.75
N ASN A 580 6.18 32.49 15.65
CA ASN A 580 5.74 32.31 17.04
C ASN A 580 4.22 32.01 17.13
N LYS A 581 3.78 31.38 18.22
CA LYS A 581 2.36 31.31 18.62
C LYS A 581 1.82 32.76 18.74
N GLY A 582 0.59 32.95 18.28
CA GLY A 582 0.03 34.32 18.21
C GLY A 582 0.49 35.14 17.00
N GLY A 583 1.57 34.74 16.31
CA GLY A 583 1.95 35.31 15.02
C GLY A 583 0.96 35.01 13.92
N LEU A 584 0.92 35.85 12.86
CA LEU A 584 0.04 35.69 11.71
C LEU A 584 -1.47 35.66 12.06
N GLY A 585 -1.89 36.44 13.09
CA GLY A 585 -3.30 36.57 13.46
C GLY A 585 -3.93 35.32 14.11
N GLY A 586 -3.12 34.40 14.58
CA GLY A 586 -3.59 33.25 15.39
C GLY A 586 -4.00 33.70 16.79
N SER A 587 -5.01 33.08 17.36
CA SER A 587 -5.36 33.31 18.77
C SER A 587 -4.48 32.43 19.67
N ASP A 588 -4.03 32.98 20.80
CA ASP A 588 -3.31 32.26 21.84
C ASP A 588 -4.18 31.24 22.59
N SER A 589 -5.48 31.18 22.29
CA SER A 589 -6.45 30.31 22.96
C SER A 589 -6.19 28.80 22.73
N ASP A 590 -5.44 28.44 21.67
CA ASP A 590 -5.12 27.04 21.35
C ASP A 590 -3.86 26.54 22.09
N ALA A 591 -3.20 27.40 22.86
CA ALA A 591 -1.90 27.12 23.48
C ALA A 591 -1.93 26.10 24.62
N ASN A 592 -3.11 25.75 25.17
CA ASN A 592 -3.19 24.96 26.41
C ASN A 592 -3.59 23.49 26.23
N TYR A 593 -3.91 23.04 25.01
CA TYR A 593 -4.51 21.71 24.82
C TYR A 593 -3.96 20.93 23.63
N GLY A 594 -2.71 21.17 23.23
CA GLY A 594 -2.06 20.45 22.15
C GLY A 594 -1.45 19.11 22.57
N ASP A 595 -0.83 18.44 21.62
CA ASP A 595 -0.04 17.24 21.89
C ASP A 595 1.16 17.56 22.80
N ILE A 596 1.73 16.53 23.44
CA ILE A 596 3.00 16.63 24.19
C ILE A 596 4.05 15.87 23.37
N LEU A 597 5.08 16.60 22.95
CA LEU A 597 6.25 16.03 22.31
C LEU A 597 7.24 15.60 23.40
N ILE A 598 7.78 14.39 23.27
CA ILE A 598 8.61 13.75 24.29
C ILE A 598 9.89 13.23 23.64
N LYS A 599 11.06 13.65 24.16
CA LYS A 599 12.32 12.93 23.92
C LYS A 599 12.56 12.00 25.11
N TYR A 600 12.84 10.74 24.83
CA TYR A 600 13.05 9.72 25.84
C TYR A 600 14.43 9.06 25.72
N ARG A 601 14.89 8.41 26.77
CA ARG A 601 16.19 7.71 26.75
C ARG A 601 16.12 6.46 25.87
N ALA A 602 17.16 6.21 25.09
CA ALA A 602 17.24 5.04 24.23
C ALA A 602 17.01 3.73 25.03
N GLY A 603 16.17 2.86 24.47
CA GLY A 603 15.82 1.57 25.09
C GLY A 603 14.73 1.60 26.15
N THR A 604 14.14 2.77 26.49
CA THR A 604 13.09 2.90 27.52
C THR A 604 11.68 3.06 26.96
N TRP A 605 11.45 2.71 25.69
CA TRP A 605 10.14 2.89 25.03
C TRP A 605 8.99 2.16 25.72
N GLU A 606 9.16 0.88 26.05
CA GLU A 606 8.11 0.07 26.72
C GLU A 606 7.83 0.58 28.14
N ASP A 607 8.86 1.04 28.85
CA ASP A 607 8.71 1.63 30.18
C ASP A 607 7.94 2.96 30.09
N LEU A 608 8.25 3.81 29.11
CA LEU A 608 7.55 5.07 28.86
C LEU A 608 6.06 4.79 28.58
N LYS A 609 5.77 3.86 27.67
CA LYS A 609 4.39 3.51 27.32
C LYS A 609 3.58 3.07 28.52
N LYS A 610 4.15 2.15 29.34
CA LYS A 610 3.49 1.68 30.56
C LYS A 610 3.25 2.79 31.56
N GLN A 611 4.25 3.66 31.80
CA GLN A 611 4.12 4.78 32.75
C GLN A 611 3.08 5.79 32.28
N VAL A 612 2.99 6.08 30.98
CA VAL A 612 1.96 6.97 30.41
C VAL A 612 0.58 6.36 30.60
N ASP A 613 0.39 5.08 30.26
CA ASP A 613 -0.88 4.37 30.44
C ASP A 613 -1.31 4.37 31.91
N ASP A 614 -0.37 4.14 32.85
CA ASP A 614 -0.62 4.17 34.30
C ASP A 614 -1.03 5.57 34.81
N VAL A 615 -0.48 6.64 34.22
CA VAL A 615 -0.86 8.03 34.54
C VAL A 615 -2.29 8.32 34.09
N TYR A 616 -2.63 7.95 32.86
CA TYR A 616 -3.99 8.14 32.36
C TYR A 616 -5.03 7.31 33.12
N ALA A 617 -4.70 6.08 33.50
CA ALA A 617 -5.58 5.25 34.33
C ALA A 617 -5.91 5.88 35.68
N LYS A 618 -5.04 6.76 36.20
CA LYS A 618 -5.24 7.45 37.49
C LYS A 618 -5.92 8.80 37.39
N ILE A 619 -5.68 9.53 36.28
CA ILE A 619 -6.07 10.94 36.14
C ILE A 619 -7.34 11.09 35.31
N SER A 620 -7.54 10.27 34.28
CA SER A 620 -8.69 10.37 33.39
C SER A 620 -9.97 10.04 34.16
N THR A 621 -10.82 11.04 34.32
CA THR A 621 -12.10 10.94 35.03
C THR A 621 -13.32 11.09 34.11
N GLY A 622 -13.09 11.47 32.84
CA GLY A 622 -14.14 11.77 31.86
C GLY A 622 -14.38 10.64 30.86
N ASN A 623 -15.65 10.39 30.52
CA ASN A 623 -16.04 9.37 29.52
C ASN A 623 -15.56 9.66 28.09
N ASN A 624 -15.06 10.88 27.81
CA ASN A 624 -14.68 11.35 26.47
C ASN A 624 -13.17 11.63 26.35
N GLU A 625 -12.37 11.24 27.34
CA GLU A 625 -10.93 11.46 27.32
C GLU A 625 -10.23 10.30 26.65
N TYR A 626 -9.35 10.58 25.69
CA TYR A 626 -8.50 9.58 25.05
C TYR A 626 -7.05 10.04 24.93
N HIS A 627 -6.15 9.10 24.91
CA HIS A 627 -4.74 9.34 24.61
C HIS A 627 -4.17 8.27 23.66
N SER A 628 -3.11 8.64 22.99
CA SER A 628 -2.34 7.74 22.12
C SER A 628 -0.88 8.17 22.12
N LEU A 629 -0.01 7.29 22.57
CA LEU A 629 1.42 7.51 22.52
C LEU A 629 1.99 6.91 21.23
N LEU A 630 2.54 7.75 20.39
CA LEU A 630 3.08 7.40 19.06
C LEU A 630 4.61 7.49 19.10
N ASN A 631 5.28 6.43 18.66
CA ASN A 631 6.71 6.44 18.41
C ASN A 631 6.96 7.02 17.01
N ILE A 632 7.69 8.13 16.93
CA ILE A 632 7.94 8.82 15.66
C ILE A 632 8.74 7.94 14.69
N GLU A 633 9.68 7.16 15.19
CA GLU A 633 10.49 6.27 14.34
C GLU A 633 9.64 5.13 13.74
N GLU A 634 8.71 4.57 14.52
CA GLU A 634 7.76 3.56 14.03
C GLU A 634 6.79 4.16 13.01
N GLU A 635 6.21 5.35 13.31
CA GLU A 635 5.31 6.04 12.38
C GLU A 635 6.02 6.37 11.06
N TYR A 636 7.25 6.87 11.13
CA TYR A 636 8.06 7.16 9.95
C TYR A 636 8.40 5.90 9.13
N SER A 637 8.60 4.77 9.81
CA SER A 637 8.87 3.50 9.14
C SER A 637 7.72 3.02 8.25
N LYS A 638 6.51 3.51 8.48
CA LYS A 638 5.32 3.19 7.66
C LYS A 638 5.49 3.68 6.21
N PHE A 639 6.20 4.80 5.99
CA PHE A 639 6.52 5.29 4.64
C PHE A 639 7.37 4.30 3.83
N LEU A 640 8.18 3.50 4.51
CA LEU A 640 9.08 2.51 3.90
C LEU A 640 8.51 1.08 3.92
N LYS A 641 7.27 0.90 4.39
CA LYS A 641 6.64 -0.42 4.50
C LYS A 641 6.58 -1.15 3.17
N SER A 642 6.20 -0.43 2.11
CA SER A 642 6.06 -0.98 0.75
C SER A 642 7.42 -1.41 0.18
N GLU A 643 8.46 -0.58 0.33
CA GLU A 643 9.83 -0.86 -0.11
C GLU A 643 10.45 -2.01 0.67
N THR A 644 10.20 -2.06 1.99
CA THR A 644 10.66 -3.16 2.87
C THR A 644 10.00 -4.48 2.47
N LEU A 645 8.71 -4.47 2.16
CA LEU A 645 7.98 -5.64 1.72
C LEU A 645 8.51 -6.12 0.36
N LEU A 646 8.71 -5.21 -0.59
CA LEU A 646 9.31 -5.52 -1.89
C LEU A 646 10.69 -6.18 -1.73
N LEU A 647 11.55 -5.63 -0.87
CA LEU A 647 12.87 -6.20 -0.59
C LEU A 647 12.78 -7.63 -0.05
N LYS A 648 11.87 -7.90 0.88
CA LYS A 648 11.62 -9.24 1.42
C LYS A 648 11.15 -10.22 0.32
N LEU A 649 10.21 -9.80 -0.52
CA LEU A 649 9.68 -10.63 -1.61
C LEU A 649 10.74 -10.93 -2.67
N LEU A 650 11.47 -9.93 -3.13
CA LEU A 650 12.56 -10.11 -4.11
C LEU A 650 13.75 -10.84 -3.52
N GLY A 651 14.08 -10.63 -2.25
CA GLY A 651 15.12 -11.38 -1.54
C GLY A 651 14.80 -12.87 -1.48
N PHE A 652 13.56 -13.22 -1.14
CA PHE A 652 13.07 -14.60 -1.17
C PHE A 652 13.12 -15.19 -2.60
N ALA A 653 12.65 -14.44 -3.59
CA ALA A 653 12.71 -14.82 -5.00
C ALA A 653 14.14 -15.08 -5.48
N SER A 654 15.09 -14.22 -5.09
CA SER A 654 16.52 -14.34 -5.39
C SER A 654 17.10 -15.63 -4.79
N LEU A 655 16.82 -15.90 -3.52
CA LEU A 655 17.27 -17.11 -2.84
C LEU A 655 16.80 -18.37 -3.56
N ILE A 656 15.52 -18.42 -3.93
CA ILE A 656 14.93 -19.55 -4.66
C ILE A 656 15.61 -19.71 -6.01
N CYS A 657 15.80 -18.63 -6.76
CA CYS A 657 16.43 -18.65 -8.08
C CYS A 657 17.86 -19.20 -8.00
N VAL A 658 18.64 -18.77 -7.01
CA VAL A 658 20.00 -19.26 -6.76
C VAL A 658 19.99 -20.75 -6.43
N LEU A 659 19.09 -21.22 -5.58
CA LEU A 659 18.96 -22.62 -5.23
C LEU A 659 18.59 -23.48 -6.45
N ILE A 660 17.63 -23.06 -7.28
CA ILE A 660 17.25 -23.75 -8.52
C ILE A 660 18.46 -23.86 -9.47
N ALA A 661 19.21 -22.78 -9.65
CA ALA A 661 20.38 -22.74 -10.51
C ALA A 661 21.51 -23.65 -9.97
N ALA A 662 21.80 -23.58 -8.67
CA ALA A 662 22.81 -24.43 -8.02
C ALA A 662 22.47 -25.92 -8.16
N PHE A 663 21.23 -26.29 -7.91
CA PHE A 663 20.75 -27.67 -8.11
C PHE A 663 20.76 -28.09 -9.58
N GLY A 664 20.45 -27.19 -10.49
CA GLY A 664 20.58 -27.42 -11.93
C GLY A 664 22.00 -27.74 -12.36
N ILE A 665 22.95 -26.94 -11.92
CA ILE A 665 24.38 -27.15 -12.19
C ILE A 665 24.87 -28.44 -11.55
N PHE A 666 24.53 -28.71 -10.29
CA PHE A 666 24.89 -29.93 -9.58
C PHE A 666 24.40 -31.16 -10.34
N SER A 667 23.12 -31.20 -10.70
CA SER A 667 22.50 -32.31 -11.45
C SER A 667 23.16 -32.50 -12.83
N PHE A 668 23.51 -31.38 -13.48
CA PHE A 668 24.22 -31.39 -14.74
C PHE A 668 25.62 -32.01 -14.62
N ILE A 669 26.42 -31.61 -13.64
CA ILE A 669 27.75 -32.13 -13.41
C ILE A 669 27.70 -33.63 -13.10
N THR A 670 26.80 -34.05 -12.19
CA THR A 670 26.62 -35.44 -11.82
C THR A 670 26.31 -36.33 -13.03
N LEU A 671 25.35 -35.93 -13.87
CA LEU A 671 25.00 -36.68 -15.08
C LEU A 671 26.13 -36.66 -16.11
N SER A 672 26.89 -35.57 -16.23
CA SER A 672 28.02 -35.49 -17.14
C SER A 672 29.18 -36.40 -16.70
N CYS A 673 29.43 -36.51 -15.40
CA CYS A 673 30.41 -37.43 -14.82
C CYS A 673 29.99 -38.89 -15.02
N GLU A 674 28.72 -39.23 -14.82
CA GLU A 674 28.20 -40.59 -15.08
C GLU A 674 28.37 -40.98 -16.55
N GLN A 675 28.11 -40.08 -17.50
CA GLN A 675 28.30 -40.35 -18.93
C GLN A 675 29.77 -40.64 -19.31
N ARG A 676 30.69 -39.85 -18.70
CA ARG A 676 32.14 -40.01 -18.97
C ARG A 676 32.81 -41.10 -18.15
N ARG A 677 32.11 -41.72 -17.19
CA ARG A 677 32.69 -42.72 -16.29
C ARG A 677 33.33 -43.87 -17.04
N LYS A 678 32.69 -44.39 -18.11
CA LYS A 678 33.24 -45.42 -18.96
C LYS A 678 34.46 -44.98 -19.75
N GLU A 679 34.44 -43.77 -20.31
CA GLU A 679 35.55 -43.16 -21.04
C GLU A 679 36.76 -42.94 -20.12
N ILE A 680 36.54 -42.39 -18.93
CA ILE A 680 37.56 -42.19 -17.91
C ILE A 680 38.12 -43.52 -17.43
N ALA A 681 37.28 -44.54 -17.24
CA ALA A 681 37.73 -45.89 -16.86
C ALA A 681 38.61 -46.53 -17.94
N ILE A 682 38.21 -46.39 -19.22
CA ILE A 682 39.00 -46.93 -20.37
C ILE A 682 40.34 -46.16 -20.46
N ARG A 683 40.35 -44.84 -20.33
CA ARG A 683 41.60 -44.03 -20.33
C ARG A 683 42.50 -44.43 -19.17
N LYS A 684 41.95 -44.60 -17.97
CA LYS A 684 42.70 -45.01 -16.78
C LYS A 684 43.30 -46.41 -16.93
N VAL A 685 42.59 -47.33 -17.57
CA VAL A 685 43.14 -48.70 -17.90
C VAL A 685 44.23 -48.62 -18.95
N ASN A 686 44.16 -47.65 -19.87
CA ASN A 686 45.18 -47.42 -20.91
C ASN A 686 46.33 -46.50 -20.49
N GLY A 687 46.47 -46.21 -19.18
CA GLY A 687 47.61 -45.49 -18.64
C GLY A 687 47.52 -43.93 -18.70
N ALA A 688 46.35 -43.35 -18.87
CA ALA A 688 46.12 -41.93 -18.85
C ALA A 688 45.70 -41.39 -17.47
#